data_0e8a94494f8224bbc245893324b3cbc8
#
_entry.id   0e8a94494f8224bbc245893324b3cbc8
#
_cell.length_a   1.000
_cell.length_b   1.000
_cell.length_c   1.000
_cell.angle_alpha   90.00
_cell.angle_beta   90.00
_cell.angle_gamma   90.00
#
_symmetry.space_group_name_H-M   'P 1'
#
loop_
_entity.id
_entity.type
_entity.pdbx_description
1 polymer ?
#
loop_
_entity_poly.entity_id
_entity_poly.type
_entity_poly.pdbx_seq_one_letter_code
_entity_poly.pdbx_strand_id
1 'polypeptide(L)'
;MSQSIEGLFAQTLARRHVLKLFGVGGIAALLSYSRLSKPQPTVFQRDRLELPTQVGKPTTAVVIGGGLAGLAAAYELSQRGVAVTLLERSPQLGGKIASWPIQVGEESFMMEHGFHGFFPQYYNLFSLVDELSIQQNFKSLDYYSLVYKDHYDPEVFRPSNSAFPWNIVDLAISSSNRLEWGINLTHLKHLQVFREITGFRNPQTYERLDQLSVTEWVGNDFPKGLYDLYFLPFAKSSLNSPDVLSAGELMQFFHFYFFGNPEGLAFNGTCQDMGRSLVDPMVEAIQANGGQVLTGVTVSQVAWQEGKVAGVTYQNGSVVVNPVPFWVDRNPLLSSETMEYFGAGDSVYSVAPGAKTALSLTCTHQGCSVQRQVTTTAEGYLCPCHGAAYASDGAVLAGPARENLATFEVLQREGDRIQLMAANVDGVPNVAHDLTADYYVMAADIPGIKALFSLSDGEVEPALVSQIDQLQVADPFAVGRFWLDRDFDWQHSWFTSLSGYRLTDSITLYHRIQDDYIAWGDRTGGSVVELHAYCYKEKDFPTQADILDTFEAELYEIVPELKGATVLHRQLVNQKNFAGFPPGSFANRPQTATAVNNLLFAGDWVRMPFPCGLMERAVSSGLLAANAILQREGVQRRPILSVNPEGVLKI
;
A
#
# COMPACT_ATOMS: atom_id res chain seq x y z
N MET A 1 -42.90 -9.32 28.13
CA MET A 1 -42.36 -10.66 27.89
C MET A 1 -42.07 -10.79 26.43
N SER A 2 -40.98 -10.16 25.96
CA SER A 2 -40.47 -10.23 24.60
C SER A 2 -38.97 -9.96 24.66
N GLN A 3 -38.23 -10.73 25.40
CA GLN A 3 -36.78 -10.78 25.33
C GLN A 3 -36.42 -11.98 24.43
N SER A 4 -36.22 -11.63 23.26
CA SER A 4 -35.42 -12.09 22.16
C SER A 4 -34.80 -13.50 22.25
N ILE A 5 -35.40 -14.34 21.46
CA ILE A 5 -34.82 -15.59 20.93
C ILE A 5 -33.46 -15.32 20.24
N GLU A 6 -33.22 -14.09 19.79
CA GLU A 6 -31.93 -13.66 19.16
C GLU A 6 -30.72 -13.69 20.11
N GLY A 7 -30.90 -13.43 21.40
CA GLY A 7 -29.82 -13.50 22.37
C GLY A 7 -29.35 -14.90 22.75
N LEU A 8 -30.17 -15.92 22.52
CA LEU A 8 -29.85 -17.31 22.85
C LEU A 8 -29.03 -18.02 21.74
N PHE A 9 -29.10 -17.51 20.50
CA PHE A 9 -28.37 -18.10 19.37
C PHE A 9 -26.98 -17.45 19.13
N ALA A 10 -26.71 -16.31 19.74
CA ALA A 10 -25.41 -15.64 19.69
C ALA A 10 -24.39 -16.21 20.71
N GLN A 11 -24.84 -17.02 21.67
CA GLN A 11 -23.94 -17.71 22.60
C GLN A 11 -23.56 -19.07 22.01
N THR A 12 -22.31 -19.17 21.58
CA THR A 12 -21.49 -20.39 21.37
C THR A 12 -22.24 -21.70 21.59
N LEU A 13 -22.84 -22.23 20.54
CA LEU A 13 -23.29 -23.62 20.51
C LEU A 13 -22.05 -24.53 20.59
N ALA A 14 -21.80 -25.09 21.77
CA ALA A 14 -20.76 -26.06 21.97
C ALA A 14 -21.01 -27.27 21.03
N ARG A 15 -19.94 -27.82 20.43
CA ARG A 15 -19.91 -28.93 19.46
C ARG A 15 -20.90 -30.07 19.76
N ARG A 16 -21.12 -30.40 21.05
CA ARG A 16 -22.03 -31.47 21.51
C ARG A 16 -23.52 -31.13 21.32
N HIS A 17 -23.90 -29.86 21.26
CA HIS A 17 -25.29 -29.46 21.05
C HIS A 17 -25.66 -29.37 19.57
N VAL A 18 -24.69 -29.01 18.72
CA VAL A 18 -24.85 -29.00 17.27
C VAL A 18 -25.16 -30.41 16.73
N LEU A 19 -24.42 -31.41 17.19
CA LEU A 19 -24.67 -32.84 16.77
C LEU A 19 -25.98 -33.44 17.27
N LYS A 20 -26.58 -32.90 18.34
CA LYS A 20 -27.86 -33.38 18.88
C LYS A 20 -29.09 -32.71 18.27
N LEU A 21 -28.92 -31.55 17.62
CA LEU A 21 -29.99 -30.77 16.97
C LEU A 21 -30.23 -31.18 15.50
N PHE A 22 -29.37 -31.99 14.93
CA PHE A 22 -29.41 -32.33 13.52
C PHE A 22 -30.19 -33.61 13.18
N GLY A 23 -31.54 -33.53 13.20
CA GLY A 23 -32.32 -34.23 12.19
C GLY A 23 -32.27 -33.48 10.86
N VAL A 24 -32.39 -34.15 9.73
CA VAL A 24 -32.21 -33.61 8.35
C VAL A 24 -32.95 -32.30 8.11
N GLY A 25 -34.07 -32.03 8.76
CA GLY A 25 -34.84 -30.76 8.69
C GLY A 25 -34.21 -29.59 9.40
N GLY A 26 -33.43 -29.79 10.48
CA GLY A 26 -32.75 -28.74 11.22
C GLY A 26 -31.55 -28.17 10.48
N ILE A 27 -30.83 -29.02 9.72
CA ILE A 27 -29.72 -28.61 8.87
C ILE A 27 -30.20 -27.66 7.76
N ALA A 28 -31.28 -28.04 7.07
CA ALA A 28 -31.85 -27.25 5.99
C ALA A 28 -32.34 -25.85 6.48
N ALA A 29 -32.95 -25.78 7.67
CA ALA A 29 -33.43 -24.55 8.26
C ALA A 29 -32.26 -23.61 8.70
N LEU A 30 -31.21 -24.21 9.31
CA LEU A 30 -29.99 -23.48 9.70
C LEU A 30 -29.23 -22.95 8.49
N LEU A 31 -29.13 -23.76 7.45
CA LEU A 31 -28.51 -23.40 6.18
C LEU A 31 -29.31 -22.31 5.48
N SER A 32 -30.64 -22.38 5.46
CA SER A 32 -31.49 -21.35 4.88
C SER A 32 -31.42 -20.02 5.67
N TYR A 33 -31.36 -20.09 6.99
CA TYR A 33 -31.20 -18.90 7.85
C TYR A 33 -29.83 -18.26 7.67
N SER A 34 -28.74 -19.03 7.60
CA SER A 34 -27.39 -18.50 7.35
C SER A 34 -27.26 -17.85 5.97
N ARG A 35 -28.03 -18.29 4.98
CA ARG A 35 -28.07 -17.71 3.63
C ARG A 35 -28.79 -16.35 3.59
N LEU A 36 -29.68 -16.08 4.53
CA LEU A 36 -30.49 -14.86 4.59
C LEU A 36 -29.91 -13.79 5.54
N SER A 37 -29.01 -14.18 6.43
CA SER A 37 -28.38 -13.23 7.37
C SER A 37 -27.23 -12.48 6.72
N LYS A 38 -27.36 -11.15 6.60
CA LYS A 38 -26.22 -10.31 6.22
C LYS A 38 -25.18 -10.36 7.32
N PRO A 39 -23.91 -10.60 7.01
CA PRO A 39 -22.85 -10.53 7.99
C PRO A 39 -22.76 -9.10 8.52
N GLN A 40 -22.50 -8.99 9.80
CA GLN A 40 -22.26 -7.72 10.47
C GLN A 40 -20.79 -7.64 10.84
N PRO A 41 -20.18 -6.44 10.76
CA PRO A 41 -18.81 -6.26 11.23
C PRO A 41 -18.71 -6.61 12.72
N THR A 42 -17.60 -7.24 13.08
CA THR A 42 -17.28 -7.52 14.47
C THR A 42 -16.72 -6.26 15.12
N VAL A 43 -17.27 -5.86 16.26
CA VAL A 43 -16.71 -4.75 17.04
C VAL A 43 -15.50 -5.29 17.82
N PHE A 44 -14.30 -4.95 17.37
CA PHE A 44 -13.06 -5.36 18.03
C PHE A 44 -12.80 -4.54 19.31
N GLN A 45 -12.98 -3.23 19.23
CA GLN A 45 -12.77 -2.32 20.36
C GLN A 45 -13.93 -1.34 20.49
N ARG A 46 -14.45 -1.20 21.68
CA ARG A 46 -15.47 -0.19 22.03
C ARG A 46 -15.47 0.04 23.53
N ASP A 47 -15.56 1.29 23.93
CA ASP A 47 -15.73 1.64 25.34
C ASP A 47 -17.13 1.27 25.84
N ARG A 48 -17.21 0.70 27.03
CA ARG A 48 -18.46 0.31 27.68
C ARG A 48 -19.05 1.43 28.55
N LEU A 49 -18.19 2.37 28.94
CA LEU A 49 -18.56 3.54 29.75
C LEU A 49 -18.63 4.75 28.84
N GLU A 50 -19.51 5.67 29.15
CA GLU A 50 -19.51 7.00 28.57
C GLU A 50 -18.34 7.79 29.14
N LEU A 51 -17.42 8.16 28.28
CA LEU A 51 -16.24 8.99 28.59
C LEU A 51 -16.37 10.33 27.86
N PRO A 52 -15.65 11.36 28.32
CA PRO A 52 -15.56 12.62 27.58
C PRO A 52 -15.15 12.39 26.14
N THR A 53 -15.70 13.14 25.22
CA THR A 53 -15.35 13.05 23.77
C THR A 53 -14.17 13.92 23.38
N GLN A 54 -13.75 14.83 24.27
CA GLN A 54 -12.65 15.77 24.08
C GLN A 54 -11.66 15.64 25.22
N VAL A 55 -10.38 15.92 24.94
CA VAL A 55 -9.35 15.98 25.98
C VAL A 55 -9.65 17.09 26.98
N GLY A 56 -9.48 16.79 28.27
CA GLY A 56 -9.78 17.74 29.37
C GLY A 56 -8.64 18.73 29.67
N LYS A 57 -7.48 18.58 29.02
CA LYS A 57 -6.29 19.44 29.14
C LYS A 57 -5.66 19.64 27.78
N PRO A 58 -4.88 20.69 27.58
CA PRO A 58 -4.06 20.82 26.39
C PRO A 58 -3.18 19.58 26.21
N THR A 59 -3.34 18.87 25.11
CA THR A 59 -2.60 17.66 24.76
C THR A 59 -2.11 17.82 23.32
N THR A 60 -0.86 17.49 23.07
CA THR A 60 -0.19 17.66 21.78
C THR A 60 0.26 16.34 21.20
N ALA A 61 0.20 16.20 19.88
CA ALA A 61 0.70 15.02 19.19
C ALA A 61 1.41 15.41 17.88
N VAL A 62 2.57 14.77 17.63
CA VAL A 62 3.27 14.83 16.36
C VAL A 62 3.03 13.53 15.60
N VAL A 63 2.57 13.63 14.35
CA VAL A 63 2.40 12.51 13.43
C VAL A 63 3.42 12.63 12.32
N ILE A 64 4.28 11.62 12.13
CA ILE A 64 5.35 11.60 11.13
C ILE A 64 4.97 10.64 10.01
N GLY A 65 4.64 11.19 8.84
CA GLY A 65 4.16 10.49 7.66
C GLY A 65 2.71 10.80 7.34
N GLY A 66 2.48 11.35 6.15
CA GLY A 66 1.18 11.79 5.63
C GLY A 66 0.48 10.75 4.73
N GLY A 67 0.78 9.45 4.90
CA GLY A 67 0.03 8.34 4.31
C GLY A 67 -1.30 8.09 5.04
N LEU A 68 -2.11 7.14 4.55
CA LEU A 68 -3.41 6.81 5.14
C LEU A 68 -3.38 6.56 6.66
N ALA A 69 -2.33 5.91 7.15
CA ALA A 69 -2.20 5.62 8.58
C ALA A 69 -2.02 6.89 9.41
N GLY A 70 -1.14 7.78 8.96
CA GLY A 70 -0.90 9.06 9.63
C GLY A 70 -2.10 10.00 9.54
N LEU A 71 -2.73 10.07 8.36
CA LEU A 71 -3.94 10.86 8.17
C LEU A 71 -5.09 10.38 9.05
N ALA A 72 -5.30 9.06 9.17
CA ALA A 72 -6.34 8.50 10.04
C ALA A 72 -6.08 8.80 11.53
N ALA A 73 -4.80 8.70 11.97
CA ALA A 73 -4.42 9.06 13.33
C ALA A 73 -4.62 10.55 13.59
N ALA A 74 -4.14 11.41 12.69
CA ALA A 74 -4.27 12.86 12.82
C ALA A 74 -5.72 13.33 12.82
N TYR A 75 -6.55 12.74 11.94
CA TYR A 75 -7.98 13.02 11.86
C TYR A 75 -8.68 12.71 13.19
N GLU A 76 -8.53 11.47 13.69
CA GLU A 76 -9.19 11.07 14.94
C GLU A 76 -8.72 11.91 16.14
N LEU A 77 -7.42 12.18 16.26
CA LEU A 77 -6.86 12.97 17.35
C LEU A 77 -7.33 14.43 17.29
N SER A 78 -7.33 15.06 16.10
CA SER A 78 -7.77 16.46 15.95
C SER A 78 -9.25 16.61 16.28
N GLN A 79 -10.11 15.64 15.91
CA GLN A 79 -11.51 15.62 16.30
C GLN A 79 -11.72 15.54 17.82
N ARG A 80 -10.75 14.99 18.56
CA ARG A 80 -10.82 14.84 20.03
C ARG A 80 -10.16 15.99 20.78
N GLY A 81 -9.81 17.08 20.08
CA GLY A 81 -9.22 18.29 20.68
C GLY A 81 -7.72 18.16 21.00
N VAL A 82 -7.03 17.12 20.49
CA VAL A 82 -5.58 17.04 20.55
C VAL A 82 -5.00 17.99 19.49
N ALA A 83 -4.05 18.82 19.89
CA ALA A 83 -3.33 19.70 18.96
C ALA A 83 -2.32 18.86 18.16
N VAL A 84 -2.67 18.56 16.91
CA VAL A 84 -1.89 17.68 16.03
C VAL A 84 -1.01 18.50 15.10
N THR A 85 0.26 18.09 14.96
CA THR A 85 1.14 18.52 13.87
C THR A 85 1.55 17.28 13.06
N LEU A 86 1.14 17.22 11.79
CA LEU A 86 1.52 16.17 10.85
C LEU A 86 2.69 16.67 9.99
N LEU A 87 3.75 15.86 9.93
CA LEU A 87 4.95 16.11 9.13
C LEU A 87 5.03 15.11 7.99
N GLU A 88 5.10 15.60 6.74
CA GLU A 88 5.26 14.76 5.55
C GLU A 88 6.44 15.25 4.70
N ARG A 89 7.31 14.32 4.33
CA ARG A 89 8.49 14.60 3.52
C ARG A 89 8.14 14.96 2.08
N SER A 90 7.18 14.25 1.51
CA SER A 90 6.70 14.52 0.15
C SER A 90 5.91 15.83 0.11
N PRO A 91 5.96 16.57 -1.01
CA PRO A 91 5.01 17.65 -1.24
C PRO A 91 3.56 17.17 -1.40
N GLN A 92 3.35 15.89 -1.77
CA GLN A 92 2.04 15.26 -1.87
C GLN A 92 1.76 14.40 -0.64
N LEU A 93 0.54 14.52 -0.11
CA LEU A 93 0.01 13.64 0.92
C LEU A 93 -0.58 12.36 0.30
N GLY A 94 -0.89 11.37 1.14
CA GLY A 94 -1.48 10.11 0.73
C GLY A 94 -0.49 8.94 0.72
N GLY A 95 0.82 9.21 0.66
CA GLY A 95 1.84 8.14 0.63
C GLY A 95 1.64 7.21 -0.57
N LYS A 96 1.32 5.93 -0.33
CA LYS A 96 1.09 4.94 -1.41
C LYS A 96 -0.17 5.18 -2.24
N ILE A 97 -1.07 6.05 -1.80
CA ILE A 97 -2.25 6.50 -2.56
C ILE A 97 -2.15 7.97 -2.97
N ALA A 98 -0.96 8.55 -2.96
CA ALA A 98 -0.75 9.91 -3.43
C ALA A 98 -1.06 10.04 -4.92
N SER A 99 -1.51 11.22 -5.31
CA SER A 99 -1.69 11.62 -6.71
C SER A 99 -0.95 12.92 -7.01
N TRP A 100 -0.55 13.09 -8.29
CA TRP A 100 0.21 14.26 -8.74
C TRP A 100 -0.09 14.58 -10.21
N PRO A 101 0.00 15.86 -10.63
CA PRO A 101 -0.25 16.24 -12.01
C PRO A 101 0.89 15.80 -12.93
N ILE A 102 0.51 15.33 -14.12
CA ILE A 102 1.41 15.07 -15.25
C ILE A 102 0.89 15.77 -16.51
N GLN A 103 1.77 16.01 -17.48
CA GLN A 103 1.42 16.55 -18.78
C GLN A 103 1.42 15.44 -19.83
N VAL A 104 0.33 15.36 -20.60
CA VAL A 104 0.20 14.47 -21.75
C VAL A 104 -0.19 15.32 -22.96
N GLY A 105 0.77 15.66 -23.81
CA GLY A 105 0.57 16.66 -24.85
C GLY A 105 0.28 18.05 -24.23
N GLU A 106 -0.83 18.64 -24.60
CA GLU A 106 -1.30 19.93 -24.07
C GLU A 106 -2.21 19.82 -22.85
N GLU A 107 -2.55 18.59 -22.43
CA GLU A 107 -3.50 18.33 -21.35
C GLU A 107 -2.82 17.87 -20.07
N SER A 108 -3.41 18.22 -18.92
CA SER A 108 -2.96 17.80 -17.59
C SER A 108 -3.84 16.69 -17.04
N PHE A 109 -3.22 15.65 -16.52
CA PHE A 109 -3.88 14.52 -15.85
C PHE A 109 -3.32 14.33 -14.45
N MET A 110 -4.11 13.72 -13.57
CA MET A 110 -3.63 13.27 -12.27
C MET A 110 -3.12 11.84 -12.37
N MET A 111 -1.83 11.64 -12.16
CA MET A 111 -1.21 10.32 -12.05
C MET A 111 -1.29 9.83 -10.61
N GLU A 112 -1.31 8.52 -10.43
CA GLU A 112 -1.38 7.83 -9.15
C GLU A 112 -0.36 6.68 -9.12
N HIS A 113 -0.20 6.07 -7.95
CA HIS A 113 0.62 4.85 -7.80
C HIS A 113 -0.05 3.58 -8.34
N GLY A 114 -1.03 3.71 -9.19
CA GLY A 114 -1.82 2.65 -9.77
C GLY A 114 -3.22 2.56 -9.16
N PHE A 115 -4.07 1.78 -9.83
CA PHE A 115 -5.44 1.59 -9.39
C PHE A 115 -5.52 0.90 -8.02
N HIS A 116 -6.36 1.41 -7.15
CA HIS A 116 -6.64 0.84 -5.82
C HIS A 116 -8.12 0.47 -5.69
N GLY A 117 -8.39 -0.78 -5.34
CA GLY A 117 -9.73 -1.27 -5.05
C GLY A 117 -10.10 -1.07 -3.58
N PHE A 118 -11.27 -0.48 -3.32
CA PHE A 118 -11.81 -0.26 -1.99
C PHE A 118 -12.89 -1.30 -1.70
N PHE A 119 -12.53 -2.29 -0.90
CA PHE A 119 -13.42 -3.41 -0.61
C PHE A 119 -14.45 -3.05 0.47
N PRO A 120 -15.70 -3.57 0.40
CA PRO A 120 -16.75 -3.24 1.37
C PRO A 120 -16.39 -3.56 2.83
N GLN A 121 -15.52 -4.55 3.07
CA GLN A 121 -15.02 -4.90 4.41
C GLN A 121 -13.92 -3.97 4.94
N TYR A 122 -13.56 -2.91 4.24
CA TYR A 122 -12.72 -1.84 4.77
C TYR A 122 -13.55 -0.96 5.72
N TYR A 123 -14.06 -1.58 6.80
CA TYR A 123 -15.04 -0.97 7.68
C TYR A 123 -14.57 0.31 8.36
N ASN A 124 -13.30 0.34 8.79
CA ASN A 124 -12.74 1.51 9.43
C ASN A 124 -12.49 2.63 8.43
N LEU A 125 -12.01 2.29 7.22
CA LEU A 125 -11.85 3.27 6.14
C LEU A 125 -13.21 3.84 5.74
N PHE A 126 -14.22 3.00 5.49
CA PHE A 126 -15.54 3.49 5.10
C PHE A 126 -16.26 4.23 6.24
N SER A 127 -15.95 3.97 7.51
CA SER A 127 -16.44 4.80 8.60
C SER A 127 -15.91 6.24 8.52
N LEU A 128 -14.67 6.45 8.04
CA LEU A 128 -14.14 7.78 7.77
C LEU A 128 -14.82 8.42 6.54
N VAL A 129 -15.02 7.64 5.48
CA VAL A 129 -15.74 8.09 4.27
C VAL A 129 -17.15 8.57 4.63
N ASP A 130 -17.86 7.84 5.51
CA ASP A 130 -19.20 8.21 5.97
C ASP A 130 -19.19 9.49 6.81
N GLU A 131 -18.27 9.62 7.74
CA GLU A 131 -18.14 10.82 8.58
C GLU A 131 -17.77 12.07 7.77
N LEU A 132 -16.90 11.92 6.76
CA LEU A 132 -16.52 12.99 5.85
C LEU A 132 -17.60 13.29 4.81
N SER A 133 -18.65 12.46 4.73
CA SER A 133 -19.75 12.59 3.73
C SER A 133 -19.25 12.60 2.28
N ILE A 134 -18.30 11.70 1.96
CA ILE A 134 -17.66 11.60 0.64
C ILE A 134 -17.96 10.27 -0.09
N GLN A 135 -19.04 9.58 0.26
CA GLN A 135 -19.42 8.30 -0.38
C GLN A 135 -19.59 8.41 -1.89
N GLN A 136 -20.05 9.58 -2.39
CA GLN A 136 -20.22 9.87 -3.81
C GLN A 136 -18.91 9.88 -4.60
N ASN A 137 -17.76 9.97 -3.94
CA ASN A 137 -16.45 9.90 -4.58
C ASN A 137 -16.06 8.46 -4.97
N PHE A 138 -16.85 7.46 -4.53
CA PHE A 138 -16.60 6.05 -4.77
C PHE A 138 -17.62 5.45 -5.71
N LYS A 139 -17.15 4.66 -6.67
CA LYS A 139 -17.93 4.03 -7.73
C LYS A 139 -17.82 2.52 -7.62
N SER A 140 -18.95 1.83 -7.49
CA SER A 140 -18.97 0.37 -7.48
C SER A 140 -18.50 -0.20 -8.81
N LEU A 141 -17.58 -1.16 -8.73
CA LEU A 141 -17.28 -2.07 -9.82
C LEU A 141 -18.07 -3.37 -9.56
N ASP A 142 -19.14 -3.59 -10.32
CA ASP A 142 -20.13 -4.63 -10.07
C ASP A 142 -19.57 -6.05 -10.03
N TYR A 143 -18.43 -6.26 -10.66
CA TYR A 143 -17.69 -7.51 -10.66
C TYR A 143 -16.24 -7.25 -11.06
N TYR A 144 -15.36 -8.22 -10.77
CA TYR A 144 -14.04 -8.24 -11.39
C TYR A 144 -13.77 -9.60 -12.03
N SER A 145 -12.91 -9.60 -13.03
CA SER A 145 -12.55 -10.79 -13.79
C SER A 145 -11.11 -11.18 -13.52
N LEU A 146 -10.85 -12.48 -13.64
CA LEU A 146 -9.51 -13.03 -13.69
C LEU A 146 -9.35 -13.76 -15.02
N VAL A 147 -8.41 -13.33 -15.84
CA VAL A 147 -8.15 -13.86 -17.17
C VAL A 147 -6.78 -14.54 -17.17
N TYR A 148 -6.74 -15.73 -17.71
CA TYR A 148 -5.54 -16.54 -17.84
C TYR A 148 -5.08 -16.52 -19.31
N LYS A 149 -3.78 -16.37 -19.51
CA LYS A 149 -3.21 -16.39 -20.87
C LYS A 149 -3.43 -17.73 -21.56
N ASP A 150 -3.28 -18.80 -20.82
CA ASP A 150 -3.38 -20.18 -21.32
C ASP A 150 -4.10 -21.09 -20.33
N HIS A 151 -4.72 -22.15 -20.82
CA HIS A 151 -5.26 -23.34 -20.12
C HIS A 151 -6.58 -23.17 -19.38
N TYR A 152 -6.93 -21.98 -18.86
CA TYR A 152 -8.12 -21.80 -18.05
C TYR A 152 -9.07 -20.79 -18.69
N ASP A 153 -10.37 -21.05 -18.53
CA ASP A 153 -11.40 -20.07 -18.90
C ASP A 153 -11.39 -18.88 -17.93
N PRO A 154 -11.80 -17.67 -18.37
CA PRO A 154 -11.91 -16.52 -17.49
C PRO A 154 -12.85 -16.78 -16.31
N GLU A 155 -12.44 -16.36 -15.11
CA GLU A 155 -13.28 -16.36 -13.91
C GLU A 155 -13.89 -14.98 -13.69
N VAL A 156 -15.14 -14.99 -13.19
CA VAL A 156 -15.87 -13.76 -12.85
C VAL A 156 -16.27 -13.79 -11.39
N PHE A 157 -15.81 -12.81 -10.65
CA PHE A 157 -16.11 -12.63 -9.24
C PHE A 157 -17.18 -11.57 -9.07
N ARG A 158 -18.31 -11.96 -8.46
CA ARG A 158 -19.43 -11.08 -8.16
C ARG A 158 -19.66 -11.04 -6.65
N PRO A 159 -20.13 -9.89 -6.12
CA PRO A 159 -20.51 -9.82 -4.71
C PRO A 159 -21.52 -10.92 -4.39
N SER A 160 -21.26 -11.67 -3.33
CA SER A 160 -22.23 -12.61 -2.79
C SER A 160 -22.95 -11.93 -1.61
N ASN A 161 -24.27 -11.99 -1.60
CA ASN A 161 -25.07 -11.58 -0.44
C ASN A 161 -25.15 -12.70 0.61
N SER A 162 -24.46 -13.80 0.40
CA SER A 162 -24.49 -15.00 1.23
C SER A 162 -23.29 -15.05 2.16
N ALA A 163 -23.54 -15.32 3.45
CA ALA A 163 -22.45 -15.57 4.41
C ALA A 163 -21.70 -16.87 4.07
N PHE A 164 -20.46 -16.98 4.56
CA PHE A 164 -19.72 -18.25 4.49
C PHE A 164 -20.53 -19.39 5.16
N PRO A 165 -20.60 -20.59 4.59
CA PRO A 165 -19.84 -21.08 3.44
C PRO A 165 -20.51 -20.83 2.08
N TRP A 166 -21.66 -20.20 2.04
CA TRP A 166 -22.46 -20.06 0.82
C TRP A 166 -21.80 -19.20 -0.25
N ASN A 167 -21.08 -18.16 0.15
CA ASN A 167 -20.28 -17.36 -0.79
C ASN A 167 -19.26 -18.21 -1.55
N ILE A 168 -18.63 -19.20 -0.88
CA ILE A 168 -17.69 -20.14 -1.51
C ILE A 168 -18.42 -21.18 -2.36
N VAL A 169 -19.60 -21.64 -1.91
CA VAL A 169 -20.44 -22.52 -2.72
C VAL A 169 -20.92 -21.81 -3.99
N ASP A 170 -21.36 -20.56 -3.87
CA ASP A 170 -21.77 -19.73 -5.01
C ASP A 170 -20.59 -19.51 -5.98
N LEU A 171 -19.39 -19.24 -5.48
CA LEU A 171 -18.16 -19.13 -6.27
C LEU A 171 -17.86 -20.48 -6.98
N ALA A 172 -17.92 -21.58 -6.26
CA ALA A 172 -17.65 -22.90 -6.82
C ALA A 172 -18.65 -23.30 -7.92
N ILE A 173 -19.93 -22.95 -7.75
CA ILE A 173 -20.96 -23.23 -8.75
C ILE A 173 -20.79 -22.34 -9.99
N SER A 174 -20.42 -21.07 -9.80
CA SER A 174 -20.25 -20.10 -10.88
C SER A 174 -18.93 -20.22 -11.63
N SER A 175 -17.92 -20.92 -11.04
CA SER A 175 -16.61 -21.08 -11.68
C SER A 175 -16.70 -21.88 -12.98
N SER A 176 -16.11 -21.33 -14.03
CA SER A 176 -15.96 -21.99 -15.32
C SER A 176 -14.97 -23.16 -15.26
N ASN A 177 -13.99 -23.07 -14.35
CA ASN A 177 -12.89 -24.03 -14.21
C ASN A 177 -13.05 -25.01 -13.04
N ARG A 178 -14.26 -25.19 -12.49
CA ARG A 178 -14.46 -26.03 -11.29
C ARG A 178 -13.95 -27.46 -11.41
N LEU A 179 -13.91 -28.01 -12.62
CA LEU A 179 -13.36 -29.36 -12.89
C LEU A 179 -11.84 -29.36 -12.89
N GLU A 180 -11.22 -28.21 -13.21
CA GLU A 180 -9.77 -28.02 -13.26
C GLU A 180 -9.14 -27.74 -11.87
N TRP A 181 -9.96 -27.52 -10.84
CA TRP A 181 -9.44 -27.25 -9.49
C TRP A 181 -8.55 -28.38 -8.95
N GLY A 182 -8.72 -29.61 -9.46
CA GLY A 182 -7.89 -30.74 -9.07
C GLY A 182 -8.07 -31.20 -7.61
N ILE A 183 -9.18 -30.78 -6.96
CA ILE A 183 -9.45 -31.08 -5.56
C ILE A 183 -9.82 -32.57 -5.43
N ASN A 184 -9.07 -33.26 -4.58
CA ASN A 184 -9.38 -34.62 -4.19
C ASN A 184 -9.66 -34.71 -2.68
N LEU A 185 -10.91 -34.73 -2.29
CA LEU A 185 -11.33 -34.77 -0.89
C LEU A 185 -10.94 -36.06 -0.12
N THR A 186 -10.48 -37.07 -0.83
CA THR A 186 -9.95 -38.29 -0.19
C THR A 186 -8.46 -38.16 0.16
N HIS A 187 -7.79 -37.16 -0.33
CA HIS A 187 -6.38 -36.92 -0.07
C HIS A 187 -6.21 -36.12 1.24
N LEU A 188 -5.50 -36.70 2.22
CA LEU A 188 -5.37 -36.12 3.55
C LEU A 188 -4.78 -34.68 3.55
N LYS A 189 -3.82 -34.39 2.67
CA LYS A 189 -3.23 -33.05 2.58
C LYS A 189 -4.22 -32.00 2.05
N HIS A 190 -5.07 -32.37 1.10
CA HIS A 190 -6.13 -31.48 0.62
C HIS A 190 -7.14 -31.18 1.72
N LEU A 191 -7.50 -32.17 2.53
CA LEU A 191 -8.36 -31.96 3.70
C LEU A 191 -7.72 -31.02 4.74
N GLN A 192 -6.41 -31.10 4.93
CA GLN A 192 -5.70 -30.17 5.83
C GLN A 192 -5.78 -28.71 5.35
N VAL A 193 -5.60 -28.46 4.06
CA VAL A 193 -5.71 -27.10 3.49
C VAL A 193 -7.12 -26.54 3.73
N PHE A 194 -8.17 -27.31 3.44
CA PHE A 194 -9.54 -26.91 3.75
C PHE A 194 -9.77 -26.65 5.22
N ARG A 195 -9.16 -27.45 6.09
CA ARG A 195 -9.23 -27.27 7.53
C ARG A 195 -8.58 -25.95 7.96
N GLU A 196 -7.41 -25.60 7.40
CA GLU A 196 -6.72 -24.34 7.71
C GLU A 196 -7.56 -23.13 7.29
N ILE A 197 -8.10 -23.16 6.08
CA ILE A 197 -8.94 -22.11 5.53
C ILE A 197 -10.23 -21.93 6.34
N THR A 198 -10.94 -23.01 6.60
CA THR A 198 -12.25 -22.96 7.26
C THR A 198 -12.17 -22.85 8.78
N GLY A 199 -11.08 -23.32 9.38
CA GLY A 199 -10.80 -23.28 10.81
C GLY A 199 -9.89 -22.14 11.24
N PHE A 200 -9.76 -21.08 10.42
CA PHE A 200 -8.90 -19.93 10.73
C PHE A 200 -9.19 -19.36 12.12
N ARG A 201 -8.12 -19.01 12.84
CA ARG A 201 -8.17 -18.31 14.13
C ARG A 201 -7.02 -17.32 14.21
N ASN A 202 -7.32 -16.07 14.44
CA ASN A 202 -6.30 -15.06 14.70
C ASN A 202 -6.04 -14.96 16.20
N PRO A 203 -4.78 -15.04 16.69
CA PRO A 203 -3.53 -15.17 15.93
C PRO A 203 -3.04 -16.60 15.66
N GLN A 204 -3.69 -17.64 16.22
CA GLN A 204 -3.15 -19.00 16.32
C GLN A 204 -2.84 -19.64 14.95
N THR A 205 -3.69 -19.45 13.95
CA THR A 205 -3.43 -19.98 12.60
C THR A 205 -2.23 -19.26 11.98
N TYR A 206 -2.15 -17.94 12.20
CA TYR A 206 -1.03 -17.16 11.74
C TYR A 206 0.28 -17.65 12.37
N GLU A 207 0.35 -17.69 13.70
CA GLU A 207 1.56 -18.10 14.43
C GLU A 207 2.05 -19.51 14.02
N ARG A 208 1.13 -20.43 13.75
CA ARG A 208 1.46 -21.80 13.35
C ARG A 208 2.03 -21.88 11.93
N LEU A 209 1.54 -21.06 11.00
CA LEU A 209 1.91 -21.10 9.59
C LEU A 209 2.99 -20.07 9.23
N ASP A 210 3.33 -19.15 10.13
CA ASP A 210 4.25 -18.06 9.86
C ASP A 210 5.68 -18.50 9.53
N GLN A 211 6.08 -19.71 9.96
CA GLN A 211 7.44 -20.21 9.70
C GLN A 211 7.64 -20.77 8.28
N LEU A 212 6.59 -20.85 7.49
CA LEU A 212 6.62 -21.39 6.13
C LEU A 212 6.28 -20.29 5.13
N SER A 213 6.95 -20.28 3.98
CA SER A 213 6.48 -19.55 2.83
C SER A 213 5.23 -20.20 2.24
N VAL A 214 4.48 -19.46 1.41
CA VAL A 214 3.32 -20.03 0.70
C VAL A 214 3.73 -21.23 -0.14
N THR A 215 4.85 -21.11 -0.88
CA THR A 215 5.36 -22.19 -1.73
C THR A 215 5.73 -23.44 -0.92
N GLU A 216 6.40 -23.27 0.23
CA GLU A 216 6.73 -24.39 1.12
C GLU A 216 5.49 -25.03 1.75
N TRP A 217 4.51 -24.21 2.14
CA TRP A 217 3.27 -24.71 2.75
C TRP A 217 2.41 -25.49 1.78
N VAL A 218 2.22 -25.01 0.54
CA VAL A 218 1.45 -25.74 -0.48
C VAL A 218 2.18 -27.00 -0.93
N GLY A 219 3.50 -26.95 -1.08
CA GLY A 219 4.31 -28.08 -1.54
C GLY A 219 3.86 -28.64 -2.90
N ASN A 220 4.42 -29.78 -3.29
CA ASN A 220 4.15 -30.38 -4.60
C ASN A 220 2.80 -31.12 -4.68
N ASP A 221 2.15 -31.40 -3.56
CA ASP A 221 0.92 -32.21 -3.50
C ASP A 221 -0.36 -31.34 -3.46
N PHE A 222 -0.22 -30.01 -3.54
CA PHE A 222 -1.38 -29.13 -3.57
C PHE A 222 -2.08 -29.21 -4.94
N PRO A 223 -3.42 -29.10 -5.02
CA PRO A 223 -4.11 -29.09 -6.31
C PRO A 223 -3.62 -27.95 -7.20
N LYS A 224 -2.95 -28.30 -8.31
CA LYS A 224 -2.32 -27.32 -9.18
C LYS A 224 -3.31 -26.29 -9.72
N GLY A 225 -4.48 -26.75 -10.20
CA GLY A 225 -5.50 -25.84 -10.70
C GLY A 225 -5.99 -24.86 -9.64
N LEU A 226 -6.23 -25.31 -8.40
CA LEU A 226 -6.63 -24.43 -7.31
C LEU A 226 -5.54 -23.40 -6.97
N TYR A 227 -4.28 -23.82 -7.02
CA TYR A 227 -3.15 -22.93 -6.82
C TYR A 227 -3.07 -21.85 -7.92
N ASP A 228 -3.08 -22.26 -9.18
CA ASP A 228 -2.94 -21.36 -10.33
C ASP A 228 -4.13 -20.38 -10.44
N LEU A 229 -5.35 -20.87 -10.17
CA LEU A 229 -6.57 -20.09 -10.31
C LEU A 229 -6.79 -19.08 -9.18
N TYR A 230 -6.39 -19.42 -7.95
CA TYR A 230 -6.76 -18.60 -6.79
C TYR A 230 -5.57 -18.23 -5.91
N PHE A 231 -4.70 -19.18 -5.56
CA PHE A 231 -3.64 -18.91 -4.58
C PHE A 231 -2.57 -17.98 -5.14
N LEU A 232 -2.09 -18.25 -6.34
CA LEU A 232 -1.04 -17.45 -6.97
C LEU A 232 -1.49 -16.01 -7.26
N PRO A 233 -2.64 -15.75 -7.94
CA PRO A 233 -3.10 -14.39 -8.19
C PRO A 233 -3.33 -13.60 -6.91
N PHE A 234 -3.92 -14.22 -5.88
CA PHE A 234 -4.18 -13.53 -4.62
C PHE A 234 -2.94 -13.35 -3.74
N ALA A 235 -1.97 -14.26 -3.76
CA ALA A 235 -0.69 -14.03 -3.13
C ALA A 235 0.02 -12.83 -3.76
N LYS A 236 0.10 -12.77 -5.09
CA LYS A 236 0.65 -11.62 -5.81
C LYS A 236 -0.10 -10.31 -5.52
N SER A 237 -1.43 -10.34 -5.41
CA SER A 237 -2.22 -9.14 -5.07
C SER A 237 -1.96 -8.61 -3.67
N SER A 238 -1.35 -9.40 -2.79
CA SER A 238 -0.80 -8.91 -1.50
C SER A 238 0.51 -8.13 -1.67
N LEU A 239 0.98 -7.98 -2.92
CA LEU A 239 2.25 -7.36 -3.31
C LEU A 239 3.48 -8.12 -2.77
N ASN A 240 3.32 -9.40 -2.46
CA ASN A 240 4.39 -10.28 -2.00
C ASN A 240 4.43 -11.55 -2.85
N SER A 241 5.62 -11.95 -3.26
CA SER A 241 5.83 -13.19 -4.02
C SER A 241 5.59 -14.43 -3.15
N PRO A 242 4.91 -15.50 -3.65
CA PRO A 242 4.60 -16.70 -2.86
C PRO A 242 5.82 -17.40 -2.25
N ASP A 243 6.98 -17.26 -2.84
CA ASP A 243 8.24 -17.83 -2.36
C ASP A 243 8.80 -17.14 -1.12
N VAL A 244 8.40 -15.89 -0.87
CA VAL A 244 8.83 -15.08 0.27
C VAL A 244 7.69 -14.65 1.18
N LEU A 245 6.44 -14.85 0.80
CA LEU A 245 5.27 -14.53 1.61
C LEU A 245 5.04 -15.62 2.67
N SER A 246 4.89 -15.23 3.93
CA SER A 246 4.44 -16.15 4.99
C SER A 246 3.08 -16.78 4.66
N ALA A 247 2.97 -18.09 4.82
CA ALA A 247 1.68 -18.80 4.68
C ALA A 247 0.65 -18.32 5.72
N GLY A 248 1.11 -17.88 6.88
CA GLY A 248 0.27 -17.26 7.92
C GLY A 248 -0.34 -15.95 7.44
N GLU A 249 0.44 -15.10 6.77
CA GLU A 249 -0.06 -13.84 6.19
C GLU A 249 -1.06 -14.11 5.06
N LEU A 250 -0.76 -15.06 4.16
CA LEU A 250 -1.71 -15.43 3.11
C LEU A 250 -3.04 -15.95 3.68
N MET A 251 -3.01 -16.80 4.72
CA MET A 251 -4.24 -17.30 5.34
C MET A 251 -5.04 -16.19 6.00
N GLN A 252 -4.38 -15.24 6.66
CA GLN A 252 -5.04 -14.05 7.20
C GLN A 252 -5.65 -13.20 6.10
N PHE A 253 -4.93 -13.02 4.98
CA PHE A 253 -5.39 -12.30 3.81
C PHE A 253 -6.62 -12.96 3.17
N PHE A 254 -6.59 -14.28 2.95
CA PHE A 254 -7.75 -15.04 2.48
C PHE A 254 -8.94 -14.95 3.41
N HIS A 255 -8.70 -15.06 4.72
CA HIS A 255 -9.78 -14.92 5.69
C HIS A 255 -10.41 -13.52 5.64
N PHE A 256 -9.59 -12.48 5.57
CA PHE A 256 -10.05 -11.10 5.48
C PHE A 256 -10.87 -10.84 4.20
N TYR A 257 -10.42 -11.32 3.04
CA TYR A 257 -11.05 -11.01 1.77
C TYR A 257 -12.20 -11.95 1.37
N PHE A 258 -12.18 -13.21 1.79
CA PHE A 258 -13.12 -14.20 1.26
C PHE A 258 -13.90 -14.97 2.31
N PHE A 259 -13.27 -15.41 3.39
CA PHE A 259 -13.87 -16.37 4.32
C PHE A 259 -14.47 -15.71 5.56
N GLY A 260 -13.94 -14.60 5.98
CA GLY A 260 -14.45 -13.83 7.12
C GLY A 260 -15.59 -12.89 6.76
N ASN A 261 -15.80 -12.65 5.44
CA ASN A 261 -16.76 -11.70 4.93
C ASN A 261 -17.26 -12.08 3.52
N PRO A 262 -18.57 -12.15 3.25
CA PRO A 262 -19.13 -12.46 1.93
C PRO A 262 -19.01 -11.29 0.94
N GLU A 263 -18.75 -10.07 1.41
CA GLU A 263 -18.73 -8.85 0.59
C GLU A 263 -17.41 -8.70 -0.18
N GLY A 264 -16.40 -9.54 0.12
CA GLY A 264 -15.03 -9.42 -0.38
C GLY A 264 -14.80 -9.73 -1.86
N LEU A 265 -15.85 -10.11 -2.60
CA LEU A 265 -15.75 -10.47 -4.03
C LEU A 265 -16.02 -9.30 -4.99
N ALA A 266 -16.18 -8.08 -4.49
CA ALA A 266 -16.27 -6.87 -5.30
C ALA A 266 -15.65 -5.71 -4.55
N PHE A 267 -15.37 -4.63 -5.26
CA PHE A 267 -14.77 -3.43 -4.69
C PHE A 267 -15.22 -2.18 -5.44
N ASN A 268 -14.96 -1.03 -4.84
CA ASN A 268 -15.18 0.27 -5.45
C ASN A 268 -13.86 0.81 -6.01
N GLY A 269 -13.95 1.56 -7.10
CA GLY A 269 -12.93 2.51 -7.52
C GLY A 269 -13.29 3.92 -7.08
N THR A 270 -12.42 4.88 -7.35
CA THR A 270 -12.71 6.31 -7.14
C THR A 270 -13.19 6.96 -8.44
N CYS A 271 -14.10 7.95 -8.33
CA CYS A 271 -14.57 8.73 -9.47
C CYS A 271 -13.49 9.67 -10.01
N GLN A 272 -12.64 10.19 -9.13
CA GLN A 272 -11.47 11.00 -9.46
C GLN A 272 -10.23 10.30 -8.91
N ASP A 273 -9.06 10.93 -9.02
CA ASP A 273 -7.85 10.41 -8.36
C ASP A 273 -8.02 10.33 -6.84
N MET A 274 -7.20 9.49 -6.21
CA MET A 274 -7.31 9.23 -4.77
C MET A 274 -6.96 10.46 -3.90
N GLY A 275 -6.16 11.39 -4.41
CA GLY A 275 -5.89 12.67 -3.75
C GLY A 275 -7.20 13.41 -3.52
N ARG A 276 -7.89 13.79 -4.60
CA ARG A 276 -9.17 14.50 -4.55
C ARG A 276 -10.31 13.70 -3.91
N SER A 277 -10.32 12.38 -4.12
CA SER A 277 -11.41 11.53 -3.64
C SER A 277 -11.37 11.23 -2.14
N LEU A 278 -10.19 11.12 -1.54
CA LEU A 278 -10.04 10.69 -0.15
C LEU A 278 -9.04 11.52 0.66
N VAL A 279 -7.85 11.81 0.11
CA VAL A 279 -6.76 12.43 0.88
C VAL A 279 -7.10 13.88 1.23
N ASP A 280 -7.50 14.69 0.24
CA ASP A 280 -7.80 16.11 0.42
C ASP A 280 -8.94 16.33 1.43
N PRO A 281 -10.08 15.61 1.36
CA PRO A 281 -11.13 15.71 2.39
C PRO A 281 -10.66 15.37 3.81
N MET A 282 -9.77 14.39 3.97
CA MET A 282 -9.20 14.09 5.29
C MET A 282 -8.31 15.23 5.79
N VAL A 283 -7.50 15.82 4.92
CA VAL A 283 -6.62 16.94 5.27
C VAL A 283 -7.43 18.18 5.63
N GLU A 284 -8.45 18.51 4.84
CA GLU A 284 -9.37 19.62 5.12
C GLU A 284 -10.03 19.45 6.50
N ALA A 285 -10.47 18.24 6.83
CA ALA A 285 -11.08 17.96 8.13
C ALA A 285 -10.08 18.08 9.29
N ILE A 286 -8.83 17.60 9.12
CA ILE A 286 -7.77 17.77 10.11
C ILE A 286 -7.52 19.26 10.38
N GLN A 287 -7.40 20.07 9.31
CA GLN A 287 -7.15 21.52 9.40
C GLN A 287 -8.35 22.26 9.99
N ALA A 288 -9.59 21.87 9.63
CA ALA A 288 -10.81 22.45 10.20
C ALA A 288 -10.91 22.19 11.72
N ASN A 289 -10.35 21.09 12.20
CA ASN A 289 -10.26 20.76 13.62
C ASN A 289 -9.03 21.43 14.32
N GLY A 290 -8.30 22.31 13.62
CA GLY A 290 -7.13 23.01 14.16
C GLY A 290 -5.81 22.25 14.08
N GLY A 291 -5.76 21.12 13.39
CA GLY A 291 -4.53 20.39 13.13
C GLY A 291 -3.66 21.10 12.10
N GLN A 292 -2.34 21.02 12.26
CA GLN A 292 -1.37 21.52 11.31
C GLN A 292 -0.86 20.39 10.43
N VAL A 293 -0.80 20.63 9.12
CA VAL A 293 -0.27 19.68 8.13
C VAL A 293 0.86 20.37 7.37
N LEU A 294 2.07 19.85 7.54
CA LEU A 294 3.29 20.37 6.93
C LEU A 294 3.82 19.36 5.93
N THR A 295 3.88 19.74 4.66
CA THR A 295 4.42 18.95 3.54
C THR A 295 5.76 19.50 3.07
N GLY A 296 6.58 18.69 2.40
CA GLY A 296 7.93 19.07 1.98
C GLY A 296 8.85 19.28 3.17
N VAL A 297 8.60 18.65 4.31
CA VAL A 297 9.41 18.78 5.52
C VAL A 297 10.00 17.44 5.93
N THR A 298 11.29 17.37 6.12
CA THR A 298 12.00 16.15 6.48
C THR A 298 12.45 16.18 7.93
N VAL A 299 12.10 15.16 8.69
CA VAL A 299 12.64 14.96 10.05
C VAL A 299 14.12 14.63 9.95
N SER A 300 14.95 15.43 10.61
CA SER A 300 16.41 15.32 10.62
C SER A 300 16.99 14.73 11.91
N GLN A 301 16.21 14.72 12.97
CA GLN A 301 16.61 14.14 14.26
C GLN A 301 15.39 13.69 15.06
N VAL A 302 15.53 12.60 15.80
CA VAL A 302 14.58 12.15 16.82
C VAL A 302 15.35 12.13 18.16
N ALA A 303 15.05 13.06 19.05
CA ALA A 303 15.70 13.16 20.35
C ALA A 303 15.04 12.20 21.36
N TRP A 304 15.86 11.49 22.12
CA TRP A 304 15.42 10.58 23.18
C TRP A 304 15.96 11.01 24.52
N GLN A 305 15.12 10.93 25.54
CA GLN A 305 15.51 11.22 26.91
C GLN A 305 14.73 10.31 27.87
N GLU A 306 15.43 9.69 28.81
CA GLU A 306 14.83 8.81 29.83
C GLU A 306 13.91 7.72 29.24
N GLY A 307 14.31 7.13 28.10
CA GLY A 307 13.56 6.07 27.42
C GLY A 307 12.26 6.54 26.74
N LYS A 308 12.12 7.84 26.47
CA LYS A 308 10.98 8.45 25.77
C LYS A 308 11.45 9.31 24.61
N VAL A 309 10.58 9.53 23.63
CA VAL A 309 10.81 10.55 22.60
C VAL A 309 10.65 11.92 23.26
N ALA A 310 11.74 12.71 23.27
CA ALA A 310 11.76 14.06 23.84
C ALA A 310 11.34 15.12 22.83
N GLY A 311 11.64 14.91 21.55
CA GLY A 311 11.32 15.85 20.47
C GLY A 311 11.75 15.32 19.11
N VAL A 312 11.37 16.06 18.07
CA VAL A 312 11.86 15.86 16.72
C VAL A 312 12.32 17.17 16.16
N THR A 313 13.40 17.13 15.40
CA THR A 313 13.85 18.29 14.61
C THR A 313 13.50 18.03 13.14
N TYR A 314 12.89 18.99 12.46
CA TYR A 314 12.59 18.89 11.04
C TYR A 314 13.10 20.12 10.29
N GLN A 315 13.26 19.98 8.98
CA GLN A 315 13.75 21.03 8.09
C GLN A 315 12.87 21.08 6.84
N ASN A 316 12.77 22.25 6.22
CA ASN A 316 12.14 22.38 4.90
C ASN A 316 13.08 21.76 3.86
N GLY A 317 12.53 20.94 2.93
CA GLY A 317 13.28 20.31 1.86
C GLY A 317 14.05 19.04 2.26
N SER A 318 14.89 18.55 1.36
CA SER A 318 15.70 17.35 1.58
C SER A 318 16.81 17.61 2.59
N VAL A 319 16.90 16.77 3.62
CA VAL A 319 17.96 16.87 4.62
C VAL A 319 19.25 16.30 4.06
N VAL A 320 20.27 17.11 3.96
CA VAL A 320 21.64 16.64 3.89
C VAL A 320 22.13 16.44 5.33
N VAL A 321 22.01 15.23 5.82
CA VAL A 321 22.48 14.87 7.17
C VAL A 321 24.01 14.85 7.14
N ASN A 322 24.64 15.80 7.83
CA ASN A 322 26.11 16.00 7.98
C ASN A 322 26.88 15.85 6.65
N PRO A 323 27.46 16.91 6.12
CA PRO A 323 28.28 16.85 4.93
C PRO A 323 29.63 16.16 5.25
N VAL A 324 29.60 14.86 5.45
CA VAL A 324 30.82 14.06 5.54
C VAL A 324 31.28 13.78 4.13
N PRO A 325 32.51 14.14 3.76
CA PRO A 325 33.06 13.77 2.45
C PRO A 325 33.09 12.27 2.29
N PHE A 326 32.64 11.79 1.13
CA PHE A 326 32.62 10.36 0.79
C PHE A 326 33.21 10.13 -0.61
N TRP A 327 33.77 8.93 -0.81
CA TRP A 327 34.34 8.55 -2.09
C TRP A 327 33.34 7.77 -2.93
N VAL A 328 33.32 8.06 -4.24
CA VAL A 328 32.54 7.29 -5.25
C VAL A 328 33.42 6.95 -6.43
N ASP A 329 33.27 5.73 -6.89
CA ASP A 329 34.03 5.19 -8.03
C ASP A 329 33.33 5.55 -9.34
N ARG A 330 34.13 5.74 -10.40
CA ARG A 330 33.62 6.01 -11.75
C ARG A 330 32.85 4.81 -12.28
N ASN A 331 31.72 5.08 -12.89
CA ASN A 331 30.93 4.10 -13.60
C ASN A 331 31.30 4.11 -15.10
N PRO A 332 32.14 3.21 -15.57
CA PRO A 332 32.61 3.23 -16.97
C PRO A 332 31.52 2.88 -17.98
N LEU A 333 30.47 2.18 -17.57
CA LEU A 333 29.36 1.79 -18.44
C LEU A 333 28.43 2.97 -18.77
N LEU A 334 28.33 3.95 -17.88
CA LEU A 334 27.49 5.14 -18.06
C LEU A 334 28.28 6.34 -18.56
N SER A 335 29.61 6.39 -18.31
CA SER A 335 30.45 7.54 -18.62
C SER A 335 30.73 7.68 -20.13
N SER A 336 30.76 8.94 -20.60
CA SER A 336 31.07 9.32 -21.97
C SER A 336 32.15 10.42 -21.98
N GLU A 337 32.57 10.88 -23.17
CA GLU A 337 33.50 12.00 -23.31
C GLU A 337 32.92 13.33 -22.82
N THR A 338 31.59 13.48 -22.82
CA THR A 338 30.88 14.71 -22.45
C THR A 338 30.35 14.72 -21.01
N MET A 339 30.21 13.53 -20.38
CA MET A 339 29.68 13.41 -19.03
C MET A 339 30.27 12.19 -18.33
N GLU A 340 30.79 12.38 -17.14
CA GLU A 340 31.27 11.32 -16.29
C GLU A 340 30.18 10.96 -15.26
N TYR A 341 30.04 9.67 -14.97
CA TYR A 341 29.12 9.17 -13.95
C TYR A 341 29.90 8.40 -12.90
N PHE A 342 29.54 8.63 -11.64
CA PHE A 342 30.16 8.00 -10.47
C PHE A 342 29.09 7.34 -9.61
N GLY A 343 29.43 6.23 -8.96
CA GLY A 343 28.51 5.46 -8.12
C GLY A 343 27.75 4.40 -8.90
N ALA A 344 26.88 3.69 -8.20
CA ALA A 344 26.09 2.58 -8.71
C ALA A 344 24.73 2.50 -8.04
N GLY A 345 23.79 1.76 -8.64
CA GLY A 345 22.44 1.59 -8.14
C GLY A 345 21.68 2.92 -8.08
N ASP A 346 21.07 3.20 -6.94
CA ASP A 346 20.25 4.41 -6.72
C ASP A 346 21.07 5.65 -6.36
N SER A 347 22.39 5.51 -6.20
CA SER A 347 23.32 6.59 -5.84
C SER A 347 24.31 6.88 -6.95
N VAL A 348 23.83 7.45 -8.05
CA VAL A 348 24.62 7.87 -9.20
C VAL A 348 24.74 9.39 -9.23
N TYR A 349 25.95 9.85 -9.54
CA TYR A 349 26.28 11.27 -9.63
C TYR A 349 26.81 11.57 -11.04
N SER A 350 26.27 12.59 -11.70
CA SER A 350 26.80 13.10 -12.97
C SER A 350 27.73 14.27 -12.75
N VAL A 351 28.86 14.26 -13.44
CA VAL A 351 29.88 15.30 -13.35
C VAL A 351 30.36 15.63 -14.76
N ALA A 352 30.28 16.89 -15.18
CA ALA A 352 30.91 17.31 -16.42
C ALA A 352 32.46 17.24 -16.27
N PRO A 353 33.21 16.87 -17.32
CA PRO A 353 34.65 16.79 -17.25
C PRO A 353 35.28 18.10 -16.71
N GLY A 354 36.04 17.97 -15.63
CA GLY A 354 36.69 19.14 -14.99
C GLY A 354 35.77 20.01 -14.11
N ALA A 355 34.48 19.70 -14.00
CA ALA A 355 33.58 20.42 -13.12
C ALA A 355 33.92 20.21 -11.64
N LYS A 356 33.66 21.25 -10.83
CA LYS A 356 33.80 21.22 -9.38
C LYS A 356 32.50 20.86 -8.67
N THR A 357 31.43 20.60 -9.42
CA THR A 357 30.12 20.21 -8.92
C THR A 357 29.67 18.92 -9.56
N ALA A 358 29.06 18.05 -8.77
CA ALA A 358 28.39 16.84 -9.19
C ALA A 358 26.89 17.02 -8.94
N LEU A 359 26.09 16.43 -9.80
CA LEU A 359 24.64 16.42 -9.66
C LEU A 359 24.19 15.00 -9.28
N SER A 360 23.47 14.85 -8.18
CA SER A 360 22.85 13.57 -7.85
C SER A 360 21.78 13.23 -8.88
N LEU A 361 21.80 12.03 -9.38
CA LEU A 361 20.76 11.52 -10.27
C LEU A 361 19.62 10.84 -9.50
N THR A 362 19.44 11.18 -8.25
CA THR A 362 18.36 10.71 -7.39
C THR A 362 17.23 11.74 -7.41
N CYS A 363 16.07 11.34 -7.92
CA CYS A 363 14.88 12.21 -8.00
C CYS A 363 14.46 12.68 -6.62
N THR A 364 14.25 13.98 -6.47
CA THR A 364 13.86 14.61 -5.20
C THR A 364 12.41 14.32 -4.79
N HIS A 365 11.59 13.74 -5.67
CA HIS A 365 10.23 13.31 -5.33
C HIS A 365 10.22 12.07 -4.44
N GLN A 366 10.78 10.93 -4.91
CA GLN A 366 10.76 9.66 -4.18
C GLN A 366 12.04 8.82 -4.35
N GLY A 367 13.16 9.45 -4.64
CA GLY A 367 14.46 8.78 -4.66
C GLY A 367 14.75 7.90 -5.88
N CYS A 368 13.94 7.91 -6.93
CA CYS A 368 14.22 7.15 -8.15
C CYS A 368 15.41 7.73 -8.93
N SER A 369 16.16 6.89 -9.63
CA SER A 369 17.23 7.35 -10.51
C SER A 369 16.68 8.11 -11.71
N VAL A 370 17.11 9.35 -11.93
CA VAL A 370 16.76 10.13 -13.12
C VAL A 370 17.68 9.78 -14.28
N GLN A 371 17.16 9.84 -15.50
CA GLN A 371 17.90 9.54 -16.72
C GLN A 371 18.16 10.83 -17.51
N ARG A 372 19.38 10.95 -18.01
CA ARG A 372 19.73 12.06 -18.92
C ARG A 372 18.97 11.94 -20.23
N GLN A 373 18.33 13.01 -20.64
CA GLN A 373 17.70 13.13 -21.94
C GLN A 373 18.35 14.24 -22.74
N VAL A 374 18.72 13.93 -23.97
CA VAL A 374 19.28 14.89 -24.93
C VAL A 374 18.34 14.94 -26.12
N THR A 375 17.65 16.07 -26.26
CA THR A 375 16.82 16.37 -27.44
C THR A 375 17.57 17.33 -28.34
N THR A 376 17.07 17.57 -29.56
CA THR A 376 17.66 18.52 -30.52
C THR A 376 17.64 19.97 -30.02
N THR A 377 16.82 20.28 -29.00
CA THR A 377 16.58 21.64 -28.50
C THR A 377 16.91 21.84 -27.03
N ALA A 378 17.03 20.77 -26.25
CA ALA A 378 17.29 20.87 -24.81
C ALA A 378 18.00 19.60 -24.28
N GLU A 379 18.81 19.79 -23.27
CA GLU A 379 19.44 18.75 -22.49
C GLU A 379 18.93 18.86 -21.04
N GLY A 380 18.62 17.70 -20.42
CA GLY A 380 18.12 17.65 -19.05
C GLY A 380 18.01 16.24 -18.51
N TYR A 381 17.25 16.07 -17.45
CA TYR A 381 17.01 14.78 -16.80
C TYR A 381 15.52 14.53 -16.65
N LEU A 382 15.11 13.28 -16.83
CA LEU A 382 13.75 12.82 -16.61
C LEU A 382 13.75 11.72 -15.57
N CYS A 383 12.88 11.83 -14.58
CA CYS A 383 12.58 10.75 -13.67
C CYS A 383 11.58 9.79 -14.33
N PRO A 384 12.00 8.57 -14.67
CA PRO A 384 11.10 7.63 -15.36
C PRO A 384 10.04 7.05 -14.42
N CYS A 385 10.21 7.17 -13.09
CA CYS A 385 9.23 6.67 -12.12
C CYS A 385 7.94 7.51 -12.09
N HIS A 386 8.08 8.86 -12.11
CA HIS A 386 6.94 9.74 -11.85
C HIS A 386 6.89 10.95 -12.81
N GLY A 387 7.74 10.95 -13.84
CA GLY A 387 7.72 12.02 -14.85
C GLY A 387 8.30 13.36 -14.38
N ALA A 388 8.99 13.41 -13.25
CA ALA A 388 9.69 14.65 -12.86
C ALA A 388 10.80 14.98 -13.87
N ALA A 389 10.78 16.18 -14.42
CA ALA A 389 11.73 16.65 -15.39
C ALA A 389 12.62 17.76 -14.78
N TYR A 390 13.91 17.69 -15.09
CA TYR A 390 14.91 18.63 -14.58
C TYR A 390 15.78 19.15 -15.73
N ALA A 391 16.20 20.39 -15.62
CA ALA A 391 17.18 20.99 -16.53
C ALA A 391 18.57 20.33 -16.39
N SER A 392 19.49 20.66 -17.25
CA SER A 392 20.87 20.12 -17.23
C SER A 392 21.65 20.50 -15.96
N ASP A 393 21.27 21.57 -15.28
CA ASP A 393 21.80 22.02 -13.99
C ASP A 393 21.07 21.41 -12.78
N GLY A 394 20.05 20.57 -13.02
CA GLY A 394 19.24 19.93 -11.98
C GLY A 394 18.03 20.73 -11.53
N ALA A 395 17.77 21.91 -12.09
CA ALA A 395 16.58 22.69 -11.73
C ALA A 395 15.29 21.97 -12.18
N VAL A 396 14.26 21.94 -11.32
CA VAL A 396 12.95 21.35 -11.65
C VAL A 396 12.30 22.11 -12.80
N LEU A 397 11.88 21.39 -13.83
CA LEU A 397 11.13 21.93 -14.96
C LEU A 397 9.65 21.53 -14.92
N ALA A 398 9.36 20.27 -14.54
CA ALA A 398 8.00 19.75 -14.51
C ALA A 398 7.90 18.48 -13.65
N GLY A 399 6.66 18.09 -13.33
CA GLY A 399 6.35 16.84 -12.67
C GLY A 399 6.20 16.96 -11.15
N PRO A 400 6.11 15.83 -10.42
CA PRO A 400 5.78 15.84 -9.00
C PRO A 400 6.93 16.33 -8.09
N ALA A 401 8.17 16.38 -8.59
CA ALA A 401 9.28 16.97 -7.84
C ALA A 401 9.10 18.48 -7.74
N ARG A 402 9.38 19.03 -6.56
CA ARG A 402 9.35 20.49 -6.30
C ARG A 402 10.70 21.07 -5.93
N GLU A 403 11.70 20.19 -5.76
CA GLU A 403 13.06 20.56 -5.41
C GLU A 403 14.01 20.18 -6.54
N ASN A 404 15.03 20.99 -6.72
CA ASN A 404 16.11 20.71 -7.67
C ASN A 404 16.85 19.45 -7.28
N LEU A 405 17.51 18.79 -8.23
CA LEU A 405 18.41 17.68 -7.93
C LEU A 405 19.52 18.16 -6.99
N ALA A 406 19.88 17.34 -6.02
CA ALA A 406 20.91 17.67 -5.05
C ALA A 406 22.27 17.82 -5.74
N THR A 407 22.99 18.90 -5.41
CA THR A 407 24.35 19.20 -5.89
C THR A 407 25.37 18.84 -4.84
N PHE A 408 26.54 18.39 -5.31
CA PHE A 408 27.67 18.01 -4.47
C PHE A 408 28.93 18.74 -4.95
N GLU A 409 29.76 19.17 -4.02
CA GLU A 409 31.08 19.71 -4.32
C GLU A 409 32.06 18.54 -4.57
N VAL A 410 32.83 18.61 -5.66
CA VAL A 410 33.92 17.70 -5.93
C VAL A 410 35.18 18.23 -5.23
N LEU A 411 35.50 17.64 -4.07
CA LEU A 411 36.64 18.07 -3.25
C LEU A 411 37.97 17.68 -3.88
N GLN A 412 38.05 16.43 -4.35
CA GLN A 412 39.26 15.90 -5.00
C GLN A 412 38.95 14.74 -5.94
N ARG A 413 39.90 14.48 -6.84
CA ARG A 413 39.86 13.37 -7.80
C ARG A 413 41.12 12.55 -7.67
N GLU A 414 40.97 11.23 -7.60
CA GLU A 414 42.09 10.27 -7.54
C GLU A 414 41.82 9.09 -8.51
N GLY A 415 42.44 9.16 -9.68
CA GLY A 415 42.22 8.15 -10.73
C GLY A 415 40.74 8.07 -11.15
N ASP A 416 40.15 6.90 -11.00
CA ASP A 416 38.73 6.65 -11.36
C ASP A 416 37.75 6.89 -10.21
N ARG A 417 38.10 7.66 -9.18
CA ARG A 417 37.20 8.02 -8.10
C ARG A 417 37.23 9.50 -7.77
N ILE A 418 36.12 9.99 -7.23
CA ILE A 418 36.00 11.37 -6.75
C ILE A 418 35.52 11.37 -5.30
N GLN A 419 35.97 12.39 -4.57
CA GLN A 419 35.43 12.68 -3.24
C GLN A 419 34.38 13.77 -3.35
N LEU A 420 33.18 13.46 -2.90
CA LEU A 420 32.03 14.35 -2.91
C LEU A 420 31.70 14.83 -1.50
N MET A 421 31.26 16.05 -1.40
CA MET A 421 30.61 16.62 -0.20
C MET A 421 29.34 17.31 -0.64
N ALA A 422 28.23 17.12 0.08
CA ALA A 422 26.99 17.77 -0.25
C ALA A 422 27.18 19.31 -0.25
N ALA A 423 26.82 19.93 -1.38
CA ALA A 423 26.76 21.39 -1.47
C ALA A 423 25.40 21.85 -0.97
N ASN A 424 25.35 22.98 -0.27
CA ASN A 424 24.08 23.61 0.10
C ASN A 424 23.33 24.00 -1.18
N VAL A 425 22.16 23.40 -1.37
CA VAL A 425 21.27 23.76 -2.48
C VAL A 425 20.66 25.12 -2.13
N ASP A 426 20.85 26.07 -3.01
CA ASP A 426 20.16 27.36 -3.07
C ASP A 426 20.06 28.18 -1.77
N GLY A 427 21.10 28.77 -1.26
CA GLY A 427 21.11 30.04 -0.47
C GLY A 427 20.02 30.30 0.57
N VAL A 428 19.03 29.40 0.72
CA VAL A 428 18.05 29.41 1.78
C VAL A 428 18.65 28.61 2.94
N PRO A 429 18.91 29.24 4.10
CA PRO A 429 19.35 28.51 5.26
C PRO A 429 18.32 27.41 5.55
N ASN A 430 18.72 26.13 5.57
CA ASN A 430 17.90 25.07 6.12
C ASN A 430 17.67 25.38 7.61
N VAL A 431 16.56 26.05 7.89
CA VAL A 431 16.20 26.38 9.27
C VAL A 431 15.66 25.11 9.90
N ALA A 432 16.41 24.58 10.85
CA ALA A 432 15.96 23.49 11.68
C ALA A 432 14.89 24.01 12.66
N HIS A 433 13.79 23.26 12.76
CA HIS A 433 12.69 23.55 13.67
C HIS A 433 12.57 22.41 14.66
N ASP A 434 12.70 22.72 15.94
CA ASP A 434 12.47 21.76 17.02
C ASP A 434 10.99 21.73 17.37
N LEU A 435 10.45 20.51 17.50
CA LEU A 435 9.05 20.26 17.82
C LEU A 435 8.96 19.26 18.96
N THR A 436 8.31 19.65 20.04
CA THR A 436 8.04 18.79 21.18
C THR A 436 6.54 18.54 21.32
N ALA A 437 6.17 17.32 21.76
CA ALA A 437 4.78 16.96 21.99
C ALA A 437 4.67 15.94 23.13
N ASP A 438 3.44 15.78 23.63
CA ASP A 438 3.12 14.74 24.62
C ASP A 438 3.18 13.34 24.00
N TYR A 439 2.85 13.21 22.69
CA TYR A 439 2.80 11.94 21.95
C TYR A 439 3.39 12.06 20.56
N TYR A 440 3.97 10.95 20.08
CA TYR A 440 4.55 10.81 18.75
C TYR A 440 3.95 9.57 18.06
N VAL A 441 3.41 9.75 16.87
CA VAL A 441 2.93 8.67 16.00
C VAL A 441 3.85 8.58 14.80
N MET A 442 4.68 7.53 14.73
CA MET A 442 5.52 7.27 13.56
C MET A 442 4.72 6.44 12.56
N ALA A 443 4.30 7.08 11.46
CA ALA A 443 3.44 6.53 10.43
C ALA A 443 4.10 6.48 9.04
N ALA A 444 5.43 6.48 9.01
CA ALA A 444 6.21 6.33 7.79
C ALA A 444 6.18 4.89 7.26
N ASP A 445 6.53 4.69 5.99
CA ASP A 445 6.78 3.37 5.41
C ASP A 445 8.03 2.69 6.01
N ILE A 446 8.32 1.45 5.62
CA ILE A 446 9.46 0.70 6.18
C ILE A 446 10.80 1.42 5.96
N PRO A 447 11.15 1.90 4.76
CA PRO A 447 12.36 2.71 4.60
C PRO A 447 12.36 3.97 5.48
N GLY A 448 11.23 4.64 5.57
CA GLY A 448 11.07 5.85 6.38
C GLY A 448 11.23 5.60 7.88
N ILE A 449 10.59 4.55 8.42
CA ILE A 449 10.75 4.22 9.85
C ILE A 449 12.18 3.82 10.20
N LYS A 450 12.85 3.06 9.34
CA LYS A 450 14.27 2.73 9.52
C LYS A 450 15.15 3.98 9.50
N ALA A 451 14.88 4.92 8.58
CA ALA A 451 15.58 6.20 8.54
C ALA A 451 15.35 7.01 9.83
N LEU A 452 14.11 7.09 10.34
CA LEU A 452 13.81 7.80 11.60
C LEU A 452 14.59 7.20 12.79
N PHE A 453 14.70 5.88 12.85
CA PHE A 453 15.49 5.22 13.91
C PHE A 453 17.00 5.45 13.75
N SER A 454 17.51 5.54 12.52
CA SER A 454 18.91 5.89 12.26
C SER A 454 19.28 7.35 12.63
N LEU A 455 18.27 8.23 12.70
CA LEU A 455 18.37 9.63 13.08
C LEU A 455 18.16 9.85 14.59
N SER A 456 18.05 8.78 15.38
CA SER A 456 17.83 8.83 16.81
C SER A 456 19.08 9.35 17.53
N ASP A 457 18.88 10.33 18.40
CA ASP A 457 19.89 10.86 19.31
C ASP A 457 19.47 10.58 20.76
N GLY A 458 20.30 9.86 21.48
CA GLY A 458 20.03 9.34 22.80
C GLY A 458 19.79 7.83 22.83
N GLU A 459 19.49 7.29 24.02
CA GLU A 459 19.33 5.86 24.24
C GLU A 459 17.93 5.39 23.82
N VAL A 460 17.88 4.58 22.78
CA VAL A 460 16.66 3.90 22.29
C VAL A 460 16.60 2.48 22.83
N GLU A 461 15.44 2.00 23.21
CA GLU A 461 15.26 0.62 23.69
C GLU A 461 15.75 -0.40 22.63
N PRO A 462 16.72 -1.28 22.95
CA PRO A 462 17.32 -2.19 21.98
C PRO A 462 16.31 -3.15 21.32
N ALA A 463 15.28 -3.57 22.06
CA ALA A 463 14.23 -4.44 21.53
C ALA A 463 13.43 -3.75 20.41
N LEU A 464 13.18 -2.45 20.56
CA LEU A 464 12.46 -1.66 19.56
C LEU A 464 13.31 -1.48 18.29
N VAL A 465 14.61 -1.15 18.46
CA VAL A 465 15.55 -1.07 17.34
C VAL A 465 15.60 -2.39 16.58
N SER A 466 15.75 -3.51 17.28
CA SER A 466 15.77 -4.85 16.67
C SER A 466 14.49 -5.17 15.90
N GLN A 467 13.32 -4.78 16.39
CA GLN A 467 12.05 -4.97 15.67
C GLN A 467 12.00 -4.16 14.37
N ILE A 468 12.47 -2.92 14.40
CA ILE A 468 12.49 -2.05 13.20
C ILE A 468 13.51 -2.57 12.17
N ASP A 469 14.69 -2.99 12.59
CA ASP A 469 15.72 -3.50 11.70
C ASP A 469 15.30 -4.77 10.95
N GLN A 470 14.47 -5.61 11.59
CA GLN A 470 13.94 -6.84 11.00
C GLN A 470 12.81 -6.62 9.99
N LEU A 471 12.22 -5.44 9.92
CA LEU A 471 11.21 -5.13 8.90
C LEU A 471 11.82 -5.26 7.50
N GLN A 472 11.05 -5.82 6.57
CA GLN A 472 11.48 -6.02 5.20
C GLN A 472 10.47 -5.38 4.24
N VAL A 473 10.97 -4.90 3.11
CA VAL A 473 10.14 -4.49 1.98
C VAL A 473 9.90 -5.67 1.06
N ALA A 474 8.76 -5.66 0.38
CA ALA A 474 8.44 -6.62 -0.66
C ALA A 474 9.27 -6.37 -1.93
N ASP A 475 9.23 -7.31 -2.87
CA ASP A 475 9.73 -7.09 -4.23
C ASP A 475 9.04 -5.88 -4.87
N PRO A 476 9.67 -5.22 -5.86
CA PRO A 476 9.14 -4.04 -6.51
C PRO A 476 7.76 -4.25 -7.15
N PHE A 477 7.03 -3.16 -7.19
CA PHE A 477 5.74 -3.02 -7.87
C PHE A 477 5.88 -1.98 -8.99
N ALA A 478 5.43 -2.32 -10.20
CA ALA A 478 5.47 -1.41 -11.32
C ALA A 478 4.08 -1.21 -11.94
N VAL A 479 3.85 0.00 -12.43
CA VAL A 479 2.64 0.42 -13.13
C VAL A 479 3.04 1.09 -14.44
N GLY A 480 2.53 0.58 -15.56
CA GLY A 480 2.64 1.22 -16.86
C GLY A 480 1.28 1.76 -17.29
N ARG A 481 1.13 3.08 -17.44
CA ARG A 481 -0.10 3.70 -17.95
C ARG A 481 0.14 4.22 -19.36
N PHE A 482 -0.78 3.88 -20.28
CA PHE A 482 -0.70 4.16 -21.70
C PHE A 482 -1.90 4.99 -22.14
N TRP A 483 -1.67 6.09 -22.85
CA TRP A 483 -2.67 6.87 -23.58
C TRP A 483 -2.57 6.51 -25.06
N LEU A 484 -3.68 6.08 -25.63
CA LEU A 484 -3.76 5.55 -27.00
C LEU A 484 -4.76 6.34 -27.83
N ASP A 485 -4.51 6.45 -29.14
CA ASP A 485 -5.32 7.22 -30.09
C ASP A 485 -6.67 6.57 -30.46
N ARG A 486 -6.96 5.38 -29.92
CA ARG A 486 -8.21 4.66 -30.16
C ARG A 486 -8.69 3.91 -28.93
N ASP A 487 -10.01 3.70 -28.87
CA ASP A 487 -10.68 2.82 -27.93
C ASP A 487 -10.79 1.38 -28.50
N PHE A 488 -11.25 0.44 -27.69
CA PHE A 488 -11.38 -0.98 -28.03
C PHE A 488 -12.56 -1.61 -27.29
N ASP A 489 -13.03 -2.74 -27.78
CA ASP A 489 -14.05 -3.53 -27.11
C ASP A 489 -13.42 -4.42 -26.02
N TRP A 490 -14.02 -4.43 -24.82
CA TRP A 490 -13.52 -5.17 -23.68
C TRP A 490 -14.62 -5.97 -23.00
N GLN A 491 -14.52 -7.29 -23.06
CA GLN A 491 -15.56 -8.20 -22.61
C GLN A 491 -15.46 -8.58 -21.11
N HIS A 492 -14.47 -8.05 -20.39
CA HIS A 492 -14.21 -8.32 -18.99
C HIS A 492 -14.48 -7.08 -18.14
N SER A 493 -14.26 -7.19 -16.82
CA SER A 493 -14.39 -6.03 -15.93
C SER A 493 -13.35 -4.93 -16.23
N TRP A 494 -13.66 -3.71 -15.86
CA TRP A 494 -12.75 -2.57 -16.09
C TRP A 494 -11.46 -2.62 -15.30
N PHE A 495 -11.47 -3.38 -14.18
CA PHE A 495 -10.28 -3.92 -13.55
C PHE A 495 -10.30 -5.44 -13.73
N THR A 496 -9.30 -5.97 -14.39
CA THR A 496 -9.16 -7.41 -14.65
C THR A 496 -7.80 -7.90 -14.15
N SER A 497 -7.80 -8.88 -13.26
CA SER A 497 -6.58 -9.60 -12.92
C SER A 497 -6.15 -10.49 -14.07
N LEU A 498 -4.86 -10.60 -14.28
CA LEU A 498 -4.24 -11.38 -15.35
C LEU A 498 -3.29 -12.42 -14.77
N SER A 499 -3.16 -13.55 -15.41
CA SER A 499 -2.22 -14.58 -15.01
C SER A 499 -1.57 -15.26 -16.22
N GLY A 500 -0.31 -15.68 -16.09
CA GLY A 500 0.43 -16.36 -17.15
C GLY A 500 1.24 -15.43 -18.07
N TYR A 501 1.21 -14.13 -17.85
CA TYR A 501 2.09 -13.16 -18.52
C TYR A 501 3.45 -13.08 -17.83
N ARG A 502 4.47 -12.60 -18.55
CA ARG A 502 5.83 -12.50 -18.01
C ARG A 502 5.94 -11.42 -16.93
N LEU A 503 5.24 -10.29 -17.11
CA LEU A 503 5.30 -9.13 -16.25
C LEU A 503 3.92 -8.74 -15.74
N THR A 504 2.91 -8.69 -16.60
CA THR A 504 1.60 -8.09 -16.32
C THR A 504 0.72 -9.00 -15.46
N ASP A 505 0.25 -8.49 -14.33
CA ASP A 505 -0.63 -9.18 -13.38
C ASP A 505 -2.05 -8.61 -13.35
N SER A 506 -2.27 -7.39 -13.89
CA SER A 506 -3.63 -6.83 -14.07
C SER A 506 -3.67 -5.73 -15.12
N ILE A 507 -4.87 -5.47 -15.62
CA ILE A 507 -5.21 -4.38 -16.52
C ILE A 507 -6.36 -3.56 -15.94
N THR A 508 -6.24 -2.23 -16.01
CA THR A 508 -7.27 -1.27 -15.59
C THR A 508 -7.59 -0.30 -16.71
N LEU A 509 -8.88 -0.11 -16.96
CA LEU A 509 -9.36 0.80 -18.00
C LEU A 509 -9.78 2.14 -17.38
N TYR A 510 -8.83 3.07 -17.22
CA TYR A 510 -9.07 4.37 -16.56
C TYR A 510 -10.14 5.20 -17.27
N HIS A 511 -10.16 5.16 -18.61
CA HIS A 511 -11.18 5.83 -19.45
C HIS A 511 -12.59 5.22 -19.30
N ARG A 512 -12.79 4.24 -18.41
CA ARG A 512 -14.09 3.68 -18.01
C ARG A 512 -14.41 3.93 -16.54
N ILE A 513 -13.42 4.34 -15.73
CA ILE A 513 -13.55 4.42 -14.27
C ILE A 513 -13.52 5.86 -13.78
N GLN A 514 -12.48 6.64 -14.10
CA GLN A 514 -12.30 7.98 -13.55
C GLN A 514 -12.81 9.06 -14.52
N ASP A 515 -13.54 10.03 -13.97
CA ASP A 515 -14.30 11.03 -14.74
C ASP A 515 -13.44 11.84 -15.72
N ASP A 516 -12.23 12.27 -15.31
CA ASP A 516 -11.32 13.05 -16.16
C ASP A 516 -10.88 12.22 -17.39
N TYR A 517 -10.61 10.93 -17.20
CA TYR A 517 -10.21 10.02 -18.26
C TYR A 517 -11.40 9.59 -19.15
N ILE A 518 -12.61 9.45 -18.57
CA ILE A 518 -13.85 9.21 -19.32
C ILE A 518 -14.10 10.39 -20.25
N ALA A 519 -14.07 11.62 -19.72
CA ALA A 519 -14.30 12.84 -20.51
C ALA A 519 -13.27 13.00 -21.64
N TRP A 520 -12.02 12.62 -21.41
CA TRP A 520 -10.98 12.62 -22.44
C TRP A 520 -11.25 11.57 -23.52
N GLY A 521 -11.57 10.34 -23.14
CA GLY A 521 -11.90 9.26 -24.06
C GLY A 521 -13.12 9.58 -24.94
N ASP A 522 -14.19 10.11 -24.34
CA ASP A 522 -15.42 10.53 -25.05
C ASP A 522 -15.13 11.62 -26.10
N ARG A 523 -14.21 12.55 -25.80
CA ARG A 523 -13.85 13.64 -26.70
C ARG A 523 -12.92 13.21 -27.83
N THR A 524 -11.97 12.32 -27.55
CA THR A 524 -10.88 11.98 -28.49
C THR A 524 -11.09 10.66 -29.20
N GLY A 525 -11.96 9.79 -28.71
CA GLY A 525 -12.08 8.39 -29.15
C GLY A 525 -10.89 7.52 -28.72
N GLY A 526 -10.05 8.02 -27.82
CA GLY A 526 -8.89 7.34 -27.30
C GLY A 526 -9.17 6.49 -26.05
N SER A 527 -8.17 5.76 -25.60
CA SER A 527 -8.25 4.97 -24.38
C SER A 527 -7.06 5.22 -23.45
N VAL A 528 -7.28 5.07 -22.16
CA VAL A 528 -6.24 5.10 -21.12
C VAL A 528 -6.24 3.78 -20.38
N VAL A 529 -5.15 3.03 -20.56
CA VAL A 529 -5.00 1.66 -20.05
C VAL A 529 -3.80 1.61 -19.12
N GLU A 530 -4.00 0.97 -17.99
CA GLU A 530 -2.94 0.78 -17.00
C GLU A 530 -2.68 -0.71 -16.79
N LEU A 531 -1.40 -1.10 -16.79
CA LEU A 531 -0.93 -2.44 -16.52
C LEU A 531 -0.12 -2.44 -15.22
N HIS A 532 -0.32 -3.47 -14.39
CA HIS A 532 0.41 -3.63 -13.14
C HIS A 532 1.28 -4.88 -13.15
N ALA A 533 2.45 -4.78 -12.52
CA ALA A 533 3.31 -5.90 -12.20
C ALA A 533 3.50 -5.97 -10.67
N TYR A 534 2.99 -7.02 -10.06
CA TYR A 534 3.09 -7.26 -8.63
C TYR A 534 4.33 -8.07 -8.31
N CYS A 535 5.16 -7.58 -7.37
CA CYS A 535 6.35 -8.28 -6.90
C CYS A 535 7.22 -8.88 -8.02
N TYR A 536 7.51 -8.08 -9.06
CA TYR A 536 8.37 -8.51 -10.16
C TYR A 536 9.85 -8.61 -9.70
N LYS A 537 10.64 -9.41 -10.40
CA LYS A 537 12.07 -9.57 -10.07
C LYS A 537 12.92 -8.61 -10.91
N GLU A 538 13.56 -7.63 -10.28
CA GLU A 538 14.37 -6.59 -10.95
C GLU A 538 15.45 -7.15 -11.85
N LYS A 539 16.06 -8.28 -11.46
CA LYS A 539 17.09 -8.94 -12.28
C LYS A 539 16.61 -9.34 -13.69
N ASP A 540 15.30 -9.53 -13.86
CA ASP A 540 14.68 -9.93 -15.13
C ASP A 540 14.31 -8.71 -16.00
N PHE A 541 14.42 -7.49 -15.43
CA PHE A 541 14.09 -6.20 -16.05
C PHE A 541 15.13 -5.15 -15.61
N PRO A 542 16.34 -5.18 -16.18
CA PRO A 542 17.48 -4.38 -15.70
C PRO A 542 17.30 -2.86 -15.88
N THR A 543 16.42 -2.43 -16.78
CA THR A 543 16.13 -1.02 -16.98
C THR A 543 14.63 -0.74 -16.91
N GLN A 544 14.28 0.49 -16.66
CA GLN A 544 12.87 0.92 -16.65
C GLN A 544 12.26 0.89 -18.05
N ALA A 545 13.08 1.08 -19.09
CA ALA A 545 12.64 0.91 -20.47
C ALA A 545 12.23 -0.55 -20.73
N ASP A 546 12.98 -1.55 -20.21
CA ASP A 546 12.61 -2.96 -20.33
C ASP A 546 11.25 -3.26 -19.71
N ILE A 547 10.89 -2.61 -18.60
CA ILE A 547 9.59 -2.75 -17.96
C ILE A 547 8.50 -2.17 -18.87
N LEU A 548 8.66 -0.91 -19.34
CA LEU A 548 7.65 -0.26 -20.20
C LEU A 548 7.48 -0.97 -21.52
N ASP A 549 8.57 -1.38 -22.17
CA ASP A 549 8.52 -2.07 -23.46
C ASP A 549 7.89 -3.46 -23.32
N THR A 550 8.10 -4.15 -22.17
CA THR A 550 7.43 -5.41 -21.87
C THR A 550 5.94 -5.20 -21.64
N PHE A 551 5.56 -4.20 -20.86
CA PHE A 551 4.14 -3.85 -20.67
C PHE A 551 3.46 -3.53 -22.01
N GLU A 552 4.09 -2.73 -22.87
CA GLU A 552 3.53 -2.39 -24.17
C GLU A 552 3.37 -3.62 -25.06
N ALA A 553 4.37 -4.50 -25.10
CA ALA A 553 4.29 -5.75 -25.86
C ALA A 553 3.16 -6.66 -25.34
N GLU A 554 3.03 -6.81 -24.03
CA GLU A 554 1.96 -7.60 -23.40
C GLU A 554 0.58 -6.94 -23.53
N LEU A 555 0.49 -5.60 -23.57
CA LEU A 555 -0.75 -4.90 -23.88
C LEU A 555 -1.32 -5.34 -25.23
N TYR A 556 -0.46 -5.46 -26.25
CA TYR A 556 -0.88 -5.92 -27.58
C TYR A 556 -1.19 -7.42 -27.65
N GLU A 557 -0.72 -8.22 -26.69
CA GLU A 557 -1.17 -9.60 -26.54
C GLU A 557 -2.55 -9.68 -25.86
N ILE A 558 -2.75 -8.87 -24.81
CA ILE A 558 -3.99 -8.81 -24.01
C ILE A 558 -5.13 -8.22 -24.82
N VAL A 559 -4.83 -7.15 -25.58
CA VAL A 559 -5.79 -6.41 -26.41
C VAL A 559 -5.26 -6.33 -27.85
N PRO A 560 -5.44 -7.37 -28.67
CA PRO A 560 -4.92 -7.41 -30.04
C PRO A 560 -5.41 -6.27 -30.94
N GLU A 561 -6.58 -5.70 -30.65
CA GLU A 561 -7.16 -4.57 -31.41
C GLU A 561 -6.32 -3.29 -31.29
N LEU A 562 -5.52 -3.16 -30.25
CA LEU A 562 -4.59 -2.05 -30.07
C LEU A 562 -3.29 -2.18 -30.88
N LYS A 563 -3.09 -3.28 -31.58
CA LYS A 563 -1.94 -3.41 -32.51
C LYS A 563 -2.06 -2.35 -33.61
N GLY A 564 -1.04 -1.48 -33.68
CA GLY A 564 -1.03 -0.35 -34.61
C GLY A 564 -1.80 0.88 -34.16
N ALA A 565 -2.24 0.92 -32.90
CA ALA A 565 -2.65 2.17 -32.26
C ALA A 565 -1.40 3.05 -32.03
N THR A 566 -1.61 4.37 -32.08
CA THR A 566 -0.57 5.31 -31.71
C THR A 566 -0.53 5.47 -30.21
N VAL A 567 0.61 5.18 -29.59
CA VAL A 567 0.85 5.50 -28.17
C VAL A 567 1.14 7.00 -28.08
N LEU A 568 0.19 7.74 -27.56
CA LEU A 568 0.29 9.20 -27.38
C LEU A 568 1.20 9.55 -26.21
N HIS A 569 1.14 8.75 -25.14
CA HIS A 569 1.99 8.88 -23.95
C HIS A 569 2.07 7.55 -23.22
N ARG A 570 3.20 7.30 -22.57
CA ARG A 570 3.37 6.19 -21.63
C ARG A 570 4.10 6.66 -20.39
N GLN A 571 3.58 6.30 -19.24
CA GLN A 571 4.11 6.68 -17.93
C GLN A 571 4.40 5.43 -17.10
N LEU A 572 5.61 5.34 -16.54
CA LEU A 572 5.95 4.31 -15.57
C LEU A 572 5.89 4.87 -14.15
N VAL A 573 5.37 4.09 -13.23
CA VAL A 573 5.55 4.26 -11.79
C VAL A 573 6.16 2.98 -11.26
N ASN A 574 7.25 3.08 -10.51
CA ASN A 574 7.95 1.95 -9.94
C ASN A 574 8.21 2.20 -8.45
N GLN A 575 7.73 1.30 -7.59
CA GLN A 575 7.79 1.44 -6.14
C GLN A 575 8.49 0.26 -5.48
N LYS A 576 9.29 0.56 -4.44
CA LYS A 576 10.08 -0.41 -3.68
C LYS A 576 9.87 -0.29 -2.17
N ASN A 577 8.72 0.19 -1.74
CA ASN A 577 8.45 0.51 -0.33
C ASN A 577 7.23 -0.20 0.26
N PHE A 578 6.70 -1.21 -0.44
CA PHE A 578 5.63 -2.04 0.10
C PHE A 578 6.13 -2.93 1.23
N ALA A 579 5.26 -3.21 2.20
CA ALA A 579 5.61 -4.05 3.33
C ALA A 579 5.78 -5.52 2.90
N GLY A 580 6.92 -6.09 3.23
CA GLY A 580 7.21 -7.51 3.08
C GLY A 580 6.81 -8.28 4.33
N PHE A 581 6.26 -9.48 4.12
CA PHE A 581 5.80 -10.36 5.19
C PHE A 581 6.46 -11.75 5.08
N PRO A 582 7.79 -11.84 5.26
CA PRO A 582 8.50 -13.11 5.12
C PRO A 582 8.17 -14.06 6.28
N PRO A 583 8.44 -15.38 6.10
CA PRO A 583 8.33 -16.35 7.18
C PRO A 583 9.05 -15.91 8.46
N GLY A 584 8.41 -16.14 9.60
CA GLY A 584 8.93 -15.77 10.92
C GLY A 584 8.78 -14.31 11.31
N SER A 585 8.26 -13.45 10.42
CA SER A 585 8.16 -12.01 10.67
C SER A 585 7.06 -11.61 11.66
N PHE A 586 6.00 -12.41 11.80
CA PHE A 586 4.83 -12.03 12.58
C PHE A 586 5.12 -11.75 14.05
N ALA A 587 5.90 -12.61 14.70
CA ALA A 587 6.22 -12.48 16.13
C ALA A 587 7.02 -11.20 16.42
N ASN A 588 7.89 -10.79 15.48
CA ASN A 588 8.83 -9.69 15.63
C ASN A 588 8.29 -8.35 15.11
N ARG A 589 7.20 -8.36 14.32
CA ARG A 589 6.61 -7.11 13.86
C ARG A 589 6.10 -6.27 15.02
N PRO A 590 6.45 -4.98 15.08
CA PRO A 590 5.97 -4.07 16.10
C PRO A 590 4.45 -3.98 16.11
N GLN A 591 3.88 -3.78 17.30
CA GLN A 591 2.46 -3.41 17.45
C GLN A 591 2.31 -1.90 17.42
N THR A 592 1.08 -1.42 17.29
CA THR A 592 0.76 0.01 17.33
C THR A 592 1.19 0.65 18.67
N ALA A 593 0.86 0.04 19.79
CA ALA A 593 1.35 0.48 21.08
C ALA A 593 2.74 -0.12 21.35
N THR A 594 3.71 0.73 21.67
CA THR A 594 5.07 0.34 21.99
C THR A 594 5.29 0.26 23.52
N ALA A 595 6.45 -0.26 23.95
CA ALA A 595 6.88 -0.18 25.34
C ALA A 595 7.14 1.28 25.77
N VAL A 596 7.40 2.17 24.85
CA VAL A 596 7.63 3.60 25.08
C VAL A 596 6.29 4.33 25.16
N ASN A 597 6.00 4.87 26.35
CA ASN A 597 4.67 5.39 26.64
C ASN A 597 4.16 6.51 25.70
N ASN A 598 5.04 7.31 25.13
CA ASN A 598 4.63 8.41 24.26
C ASN A 598 4.90 8.14 22.77
N LEU A 599 5.28 6.90 22.40
CA LEU A 599 5.54 6.50 21.02
C LEU A 599 4.54 5.45 20.55
N LEU A 600 3.91 5.70 19.42
CA LEU A 600 2.98 4.80 18.73
C LEU A 600 3.47 4.57 17.30
N PHE A 601 3.17 3.38 16.76
CA PHE A 601 3.41 3.06 15.36
C PHE A 601 2.10 2.91 14.60
N ALA A 602 2.10 3.37 13.36
CA ALA A 602 0.99 3.16 12.42
C ALA A 602 1.55 2.88 11.02
N GLY A 603 0.85 2.08 10.24
CA GLY A 603 1.27 1.68 8.90
C GLY A 603 0.80 0.28 8.53
N ASP A 604 0.89 -0.06 7.26
CA ASP A 604 0.54 -1.39 6.75
C ASP A 604 1.49 -2.51 7.19
N TRP A 605 2.65 -2.16 7.76
CA TRP A 605 3.65 -3.07 8.30
C TRP A 605 3.46 -3.44 9.77
N VAL A 606 2.57 -2.76 10.49
CA VAL A 606 2.31 -3.02 11.92
C VAL A 606 1.59 -4.36 12.12
N ARG A 607 1.92 -5.08 13.20
CA ARG A 607 1.21 -6.28 13.59
C ARG A 607 -0.18 -5.93 14.14
N MET A 608 -1.20 -6.34 13.43
CA MET A 608 -2.59 -6.06 13.82
C MET A 608 -3.16 -7.13 14.75
N PRO A 609 -4.04 -6.75 15.68
CA PRO A 609 -4.69 -7.69 16.59
C PRO A 609 -5.88 -8.44 15.97
N PHE A 610 -6.26 -8.11 14.73
CA PHE A 610 -7.35 -8.73 13.99
C PHE A 610 -7.00 -8.82 12.49
N PRO A 611 -7.68 -9.69 11.73
CA PRO A 611 -7.45 -9.82 10.30
C PRO A 611 -7.79 -8.53 9.53
N CYS A 612 -6.84 -8.01 8.80
CA CYS A 612 -7.02 -6.87 7.89
C CYS A 612 -5.86 -6.82 6.89
N GLY A 613 -6.05 -6.13 5.78
CA GLY A 613 -5.04 -6.03 4.73
C GLY A 613 -4.96 -4.65 4.10
N LEU A 614 -3.82 -4.36 3.47
CA LEU A 614 -3.57 -3.19 2.63
C LEU A 614 -4.04 -1.86 3.27
N MET A 615 -4.88 -1.10 2.57
CA MET A 615 -5.36 0.23 3.03
C MET A 615 -6.14 0.15 4.34
N GLU A 616 -6.96 -0.90 4.54
CA GLU A 616 -7.68 -1.07 5.82
C GLU A 616 -6.72 -1.29 6.99
N ARG A 617 -5.60 -2.00 6.77
CA ARG A 617 -4.56 -2.16 7.79
C ARG A 617 -3.91 -0.82 8.12
N ALA A 618 -3.61 -0.01 7.12
CA ALA A 618 -3.04 1.32 7.32
C ALA A 618 -3.98 2.21 8.14
N VAL A 619 -5.25 2.35 7.71
CA VAL A 619 -6.25 3.15 8.43
C VAL A 619 -6.47 2.62 9.83
N SER A 620 -6.73 1.33 9.99
CA SER A 620 -6.99 0.71 11.29
C SER A 620 -5.84 0.88 12.27
N SER A 621 -4.58 0.79 11.79
CA SER A 621 -3.40 1.02 12.64
C SER A 621 -3.31 2.47 13.10
N GLY A 622 -3.63 3.44 12.24
CA GLY A 622 -3.70 4.86 12.58
C GLY A 622 -4.76 5.14 13.65
N LEU A 623 -5.96 4.59 13.47
CA LEU A 623 -7.05 4.72 14.44
C LEU A 623 -6.73 4.03 15.78
N LEU A 624 -6.04 2.90 15.76
CA LEU A 624 -5.55 2.23 16.98
C LEU A 624 -4.49 3.07 17.70
N ALA A 625 -3.61 3.76 16.97
CA ALA A 625 -2.64 4.67 17.55
C ALA A 625 -3.34 5.85 18.24
N ALA A 626 -4.31 6.46 17.56
CA ALA A 626 -5.14 7.49 18.15
C ALA A 626 -5.87 6.98 19.41
N ASN A 627 -6.52 5.82 19.33
CA ASN A 627 -7.22 5.20 20.46
C ASN A 627 -6.30 4.92 21.66
N ALA A 628 -5.04 4.55 21.43
CA ALA A 628 -4.08 4.35 22.50
C ALA A 628 -3.76 5.66 23.24
N ILE A 629 -3.68 6.78 22.53
CA ILE A 629 -3.53 8.11 23.11
C ILE A 629 -4.79 8.52 23.87
N LEU A 630 -5.96 8.41 23.24
CA LEU A 630 -7.25 8.75 23.85
C LEU A 630 -7.52 7.95 25.13
N GLN A 631 -7.13 6.67 25.16
CA GLN A 631 -7.23 5.85 26.38
C GLN A 631 -6.37 6.40 27.52
N ARG A 632 -5.15 6.86 27.24
CA ARG A 632 -4.25 7.45 28.22
C ARG A 632 -4.76 8.79 28.76
N GLU A 633 -5.45 9.53 27.91
CA GLU A 633 -6.07 10.81 28.27
C GLU A 633 -7.49 10.66 28.89
N GLY A 634 -8.01 9.43 29.02
CA GLY A 634 -9.33 9.16 29.59
C GLY A 634 -10.50 9.61 28.69
N VAL A 635 -10.27 9.66 27.39
CA VAL A 635 -11.23 10.10 26.37
C VAL A 635 -11.87 8.91 25.68
N GLN A 636 -13.11 9.07 25.24
CA GLN A 636 -13.88 8.09 24.46
C GLN A 636 -13.11 7.67 23.21
N ARG A 637 -12.81 6.38 23.11
CA ARG A 637 -12.15 5.80 21.94
C ARG A 637 -13.13 5.58 20.80
N ARG A 638 -12.63 5.70 19.59
CA ARG A 638 -13.37 5.31 18.39
C ARG A 638 -13.65 3.80 18.41
N PRO A 639 -14.87 3.34 18.08
CA PRO A 639 -15.12 1.93 17.84
C PRO A 639 -14.26 1.42 16.66
N ILE A 640 -13.57 0.32 16.85
CA ILE A 640 -12.78 -0.35 15.79
C ILE A 640 -13.54 -1.59 15.35
N LEU A 641 -13.71 -1.70 14.05
CA LEU A 641 -14.44 -2.76 13.39
C LEU A 641 -13.48 -3.74 12.70
N SER A 642 -13.88 -4.99 12.60
CA SER A 642 -13.12 -6.02 11.88
C SER A 642 -14.05 -7.06 11.27
N VAL A 643 -13.51 -7.88 10.36
CA VAL A 643 -14.12 -9.17 10.05
C VAL A 643 -14.03 -10.08 11.28
N ASN A 644 -14.87 -11.11 11.34
CA ASN A 644 -14.80 -12.07 12.44
C ASN A 644 -13.38 -12.67 12.51
N PRO A 645 -12.67 -12.60 13.64
CA PRO A 645 -11.30 -13.14 13.76
C PRO A 645 -11.26 -14.68 13.79
N GLU A 646 -12.40 -15.33 13.84
CA GLU A 646 -12.53 -16.79 13.86
C GLU A 646 -13.28 -17.28 12.62
N GLY A 647 -12.76 -18.34 11.99
CA GLY A 647 -13.44 -19.07 10.93
C GLY A 647 -14.69 -19.80 11.45
N VAL A 648 -15.51 -20.27 10.51
CA VAL A 648 -16.81 -20.90 10.81
C VAL A 648 -16.67 -22.24 11.52
N LEU A 649 -15.63 -23.00 11.19
CA LEU A 649 -15.36 -24.28 11.83
C LEU A 649 -14.40 -24.07 13.01
N LYS A 650 -14.92 -24.02 14.22
CA LYS A 650 -14.11 -24.07 15.45
C LYS A 650 -13.54 -25.48 15.65
N ILE A 651 -12.54 -25.86 14.82
CA ILE A 651 -11.92 -27.19 14.88
C ILE A 651 -10.64 -27.13 15.74
#